data_21ce1ff236d13450d953e166d11fdd63
#
_entry.id   21ce1ff236d13450d953e166d11fdd63
#
_cell.length_a   1.000
_cell.length_b   1.000
_cell.length_c   1.000
_cell.angle_alpha   90.00
_cell.angle_beta   90.00
_cell.angle_gamma   90.00
#
_symmetry.space_group_name_H-M   'P 1'
#
loop_
_entity.id
_entity.type
_entity.pdbx_description
1 polymer ?
#
loop_
_entity_poly.entity_id
_entity_poly.type
_entity_poly.pdbx_seq_one_letter_code
_entity_poly.pdbx_strand_id
1 'polypeptide(L)'
;DVEVLRNFFSITFVSINSYLKVFKDCVNADNKPIPLVQKLSVEEIKARLKTVEKHSFYITYTDDNQLLSMIDYINKTRYYKDSNGNIIRTDLYGFNNFNYDNLMIAALLSFYMRTNSTKELINKLYETSKTIISSQDDKDKFKTDFYLNSLRKYKLPFTGVDVMRIFALNKASVVVDSKTGERKPVPKGLKQTSINLQWYELLEYELPDINEKEAELYDEIPSLKGMSISQLNKLVDKWDRFILDEYIEPMMYYNLNDVFIVAEIVRLYPEEIKSRYAISKAYDVDVLNSSRSKTADILFEKFYSKFSGLAPEQWKGKKTERTAMSFKKVIFPFIKFKTKELQDLLDKLYKTTIYRVNKDAFSENVKIGDITYTLATGGLHSQDIPMELYSTTPYGDYLTPSFTGGKPFTIYHFDVASFYPSIIGVHKVAPAHIDTNAFCNLINWMKQKRVDVKHSEEEYIDGIAKDILALVLKIVINSIYGKLGFEKGDLYDRLAVLKVTVNGQLMLLMLCEALELDNIHIISANTDGIMVKVYIDQEDKFKEITTWWQNITGMQADSDIVHSLIARDVNNYITQFRSKGKLKIESKGALNPMMYSLDLTKGYSMPIVAQAIENYFLKNKPVMDTLQEATNILDFCLTQNVGRQFHVEETKIENGQVTHVVCQRYVRFYVSNRGYIIEKVHNDNGSRSRMAAGSVVTVINSLDDKDISLRDINFKFYYQEAMKIINPIKLKISPKGKGKSKIKKYSGMYLSLIHI
;
A
#
# COMPACT_ATOMS: atom_id res chain seq x y z
N ASP A 1 15.25 14.68 -8.87
CA ASP A 1 14.08 14.95 -9.70
C ASP A 1 14.45 15.83 -10.86
N VAL A 2 13.80 15.67 -12.01
CA VAL A 2 14.08 16.38 -13.26
C VAL A 2 12.81 17.01 -13.78
N GLU A 3 12.85 18.33 -14.04
CA GLU A 3 11.75 19.05 -14.66
C GLU A 3 12.17 19.61 -16.02
N VAL A 4 11.29 19.52 -17.01
CA VAL A 4 11.56 19.92 -18.39
C VAL A 4 10.39 20.68 -18.99
N LEU A 5 10.66 21.92 -19.39
CA LEU A 5 9.77 22.74 -20.20
C LEU A 5 10.40 22.99 -21.58
N ARG A 6 9.66 23.64 -22.47
CA ARG A 6 10.13 23.95 -23.83
C ARG A 6 11.46 24.72 -23.84
N ASN A 7 11.67 25.60 -22.87
CA ASN A 7 12.81 26.51 -22.79
C ASN A 7 13.59 26.39 -21.46
N PHE A 8 13.32 25.30 -20.71
CA PHE A 8 13.86 25.14 -19.37
C PHE A 8 14.16 23.67 -19.09
N PHE A 9 15.27 23.41 -18.45
CA PHE A 9 15.63 22.12 -17.88
C PHE A 9 16.21 22.33 -16.50
N SER A 10 15.73 21.58 -15.52
CA SER A 10 16.28 21.59 -14.16
C SER A 10 16.48 20.20 -13.61
N ILE A 11 17.40 20.13 -12.65
CA ILE A 11 17.65 18.90 -11.87
C ILE A 11 18.04 19.29 -10.43
N THR A 12 17.42 18.58 -9.48
CA THR A 12 17.68 18.80 -8.04
C THR A 12 18.12 17.50 -7.38
N PHE A 13 19.15 17.62 -6.55
CA PHE A 13 19.69 16.55 -5.71
C PHE A 13 19.70 16.97 -4.25
N VAL A 14 19.43 16.00 -3.36
CA VAL A 14 19.51 16.15 -1.91
C VAL A 14 20.38 15.03 -1.34
N SER A 15 21.29 15.38 -0.45
CA SER A 15 22.11 14.39 0.26
C SER A 15 21.25 13.63 1.28
N ILE A 16 21.01 12.34 1.04
CA ILE A 16 20.28 11.48 1.97
C ILE A 16 20.96 11.43 3.34
N ASN A 17 22.28 11.36 3.39
CA ASN A 17 23.02 11.32 4.65
C ASN A 17 22.81 12.61 5.44
N SER A 18 22.84 13.78 4.77
CA SER A 18 22.54 15.06 5.38
C SER A 18 21.11 15.11 5.92
N TYR A 19 20.12 14.66 5.11
CA TYR A 19 18.71 14.61 5.51
C TYR A 19 18.49 13.73 6.75
N LEU A 20 19.03 12.51 6.75
CA LEU A 20 18.94 11.58 7.86
C LEU A 20 19.59 12.14 9.14
N LYS A 21 20.71 12.84 9.01
CA LYS A 21 21.39 13.50 10.14
C LYS A 21 20.55 14.63 10.73
N VAL A 22 19.94 15.47 9.89
CA VAL A 22 19.12 16.63 10.30
C VAL A 22 17.84 16.17 11.04
N PHE A 23 17.24 15.06 10.63
CA PHE A 23 15.97 14.56 11.19
C PHE A 23 16.12 13.28 12.02
N LYS A 24 17.33 12.98 12.52
CA LYS A 24 17.62 11.76 13.31
C LYS A 24 16.80 11.63 14.60
N ASP A 25 16.40 12.76 15.18
CA ASP A 25 15.62 12.86 16.41
C ASP A 25 14.12 12.70 16.20
N CYS A 26 13.63 12.67 14.95
CA CYS A 26 12.22 12.49 14.64
C CYS A 26 11.81 11.01 14.71
N VAL A 27 11.81 10.48 15.93
CA VAL A 27 11.50 9.08 16.27
C VAL A 27 10.54 9.01 17.45
N ASN A 28 9.82 7.89 17.56
CA ASN A 28 8.96 7.56 18.70
C ASN A 28 9.77 6.97 19.87
N ALA A 29 9.07 6.57 20.94
CA ALA A 29 9.67 5.97 22.16
C ALA A 29 10.44 4.66 21.87
N ASP A 30 10.08 3.92 20.81
CA ASP A 30 10.77 2.71 20.38
C ASP A 30 11.93 3.00 19.41
N ASN A 31 12.33 4.25 19.26
CA ASN A 31 13.37 4.72 18.34
C ASN A 31 13.07 4.45 16.85
N LYS A 32 11.78 4.33 16.49
CA LYS A 32 11.33 4.19 15.10
C LYS A 32 11.01 5.54 14.49
N PRO A 33 11.40 5.80 13.23
CA PRO A 33 11.08 7.03 12.53
C PRO A 33 9.56 7.29 12.49
N ILE A 34 9.16 8.54 12.73
CA ILE A 34 7.78 9.01 12.65
C ILE A 34 7.69 10.21 11.70
N PRO A 35 6.51 10.51 11.10
CA PRO A 35 6.31 11.71 10.30
C PRO A 35 6.78 12.99 11.00
N LEU A 36 7.41 13.89 10.28
CA LEU A 36 8.03 15.11 10.86
C LEU A 36 7.02 15.94 11.65
N VAL A 37 5.81 16.12 11.13
CA VAL A 37 4.74 16.93 11.74
C VAL A 37 4.20 16.36 13.06
N GLN A 38 4.54 15.13 13.39
CA GLN A 38 4.20 14.55 14.70
C GLN A 38 5.16 14.98 15.81
N LYS A 39 6.28 15.64 15.46
CA LYS A 39 7.30 16.06 16.42
C LYS A 39 7.75 17.51 16.27
N LEU A 40 7.63 18.08 15.10
CA LEU A 40 8.13 19.41 14.76
C LEU A 40 6.99 20.30 14.24
N SER A 41 7.07 21.59 14.51
CA SER A 41 6.24 22.58 13.83
C SER A 41 6.67 22.73 12.36
N VAL A 42 5.82 23.34 11.54
CA VAL A 42 6.14 23.56 10.11
C VAL A 42 7.32 24.50 9.97
N GLU A 43 7.41 25.53 10.80
CA GLU A 43 8.53 26.48 10.82
C GLU A 43 9.84 25.77 11.15
N GLU A 44 9.85 24.86 12.13
CA GLU A 44 11.01 24.03 12.46
C GLU A 44 11.39 23.08 11.33
N ILE A 45 10.39 22.44 10.67
CA ILE A 45 10.65 21.59 9.50
C ILE A 45 11.33 22.40 8.41
N LYS A 46 10.76 23.55 8.03
CA LYS A 46 11.31 24.43 7.00
C LYS A 46 12.70 24.95 7.35
N ALA A 47 12.92 25.34 8.62
CA ALA A 47 14.22 25.79 9.09
C ALA A 47 15.28 24.67 8.95
N ARG A 48 14.94 23.44 9.35
CA ARG A 48 15.85 22.29 9.23
C ARG A 48 16.07 21.88 7.76
N LEU A 49 15.06 21.91 6.90
CA LEU A 49 15.21 21.64 5.46
C LEU A 49 16.18 22.61 4.76
N LYS A 50 16.26 23.86 5.23
CA LYS A 50 17.24 24.82 4.71
C LYS A 50 18.68 24.38 4.98
N THR A 51 18.95 23.65 6.06
CA THR A 51 20.28 23.16 6.45
C THR A 51 20.69 21.86 5.78
N VAL A 52 19.75 21.17 5.12
CA VAL A 52 20.05 19.94 4.38
C VAL A 52 20.91 20.29 3.17
N GLU A 53 21.99 19.53 2.97
CA GLU A 53 22.84 19.64 1.78
C GLU A 53 22.07 19.30 0.52
N LYS A 54 22.02 20.25 -0.41
CA LYS A 54 21.28 20.15 -1.66
C LYS A 54 21.98 20.88 -2.78
N HIS A 55 21.76 20.40 -4.00
CA HIS A 55 22.29 21.00 -5.22
C HIS A 55 21.18 21.03 -6.26
N SER A 56 20.78 22.23 -6.65
CA SER A 56 19.77 22.49 -7.65
C SER A 56 20.39 23.23 -8.81
N PHE A 57 20.15 22.75 -10.02
CA PHE A 57 20.67 23.33 -11.24
C PHE A 57 19.52 23.55 -12.22
N TYR A 58 19.62 24.65 -12.97
CA TYR A 58 18.74 24.86 -14.12
C TYR A 58 19.52 25.50 -15.28
N ILE A 59 18.99 25.32 -16.46
CA ILE A 59 19.44 25.98 -17.68
C ILE A 59 18.22 26.43 -18.50
N THR A 60 18.40 27.53 -19.22
CA THR A 60 17.38 28.11 -20.09
C THR A 60 17.98 28.39 -21.47
N TYR A 61 17.18 28.86 -22.42
CA TYR A 61 17.70 29.26 -23.72
C TYR A 61 18.70 30.42 -23.64
N THR A 62 18.60 31.25 -22.62
CA THR A 62 19.40 32.48 -22.44
C THR A 62 20.37 32.43 -21.27
N ASP A 63 20.23 31.45 -20.37
CA ASP A 63 21.12 31.26 -19.22
C ASP A 63 21.57 29.79 -19.12
N ASP A 64 22.85 29.56 -19.38
CA ASP A 64 23.50 28.24 -19.30
C ASP A 64 24.69 28.22 -18.33
N ASN A 65 24.79 29.21 -17.49
CA ASN A 65 25.93 29.37 -16.54
C ASN A 65 26.09 28.15 -15.62
N GLN A 66 25.02 27.39 -15.37
CA GLN A 66 25.03 26.21 -14.50
C GLN A 66 25.26 24.89 -15.24
N LEU A 67 25.28 24.88 -16.58
CA LEU A 67 25.37 23.64 -17.38
C LEU A 67 26.60 22.80 -17.04
N LEU A 68 27.78 23.43 -17.05
CA LEU A 68 29.03 22.73 -16.74
C LEU A 68 29.06 22.20 -15.30
N SER A 69 28.59 23.01 -14.36
CA SER A 69 28.50 22.60 -12.96
C SER A 69 27.52 21.45 -12.74
N MET A 70 26.40 21.45 -13.47
CA MET A 70 25.40 20.36 -13.48
C MET A 70 26.03 19.05 -13.99
N ILE A 71 26.68 19.09 -15.14
CA ILE A 71 27.35 17.92 -15.76
C ILE A 71 28.47 17.39 -14.85
N ASP A 72 29.28 18.30 -14.32
CA ASP A 72 30.37 17.96 -13.41
C ASP A 72 29.85 17.31 -12.11
N TYR A 73 28.78 17.86 -11.53
CA TYR A 73 28.15 17.27 -10.34
C TYR A 73 27.64 15.86 -10.61
N ILE A 74 26.91 15.64 -11.70
CA ILE A 74 26.41 14.31 -12.09
C ILE A 74 27.58 13.32 -12.26
N ASN A 75 28.68 13.74 -12.87
CA ASN A 75 29.86 12.88 -13.06
C ASN A 75 30.66 12.65 -11.77
N LYS A 76 30.74 13.63 -10.87
CA LYS A 76 31.42 13.52 -9.57
C LYS A 76 30.67 12.60 -8.60
N THR A 77 29.34 12.48 -8.69
CA THR A 77 28.56 11.55 -7.89
C THR A 77 28.79 10.07 -8.22
N ARG A 78 29.75 9.79 -9.13
CA ARG A 78 30.02 8.42 -9.60
C ARG A 78 30.49 7.47 -8.51
N TYR A 79 31.36 7.97 -7.63
CA TYR A 79 31.97 7.17 -6.57
C TYR A 79 32.19 8.00 -5.31
N TYR A 80 31.99 7.36 -4.16
CA TYR A 80 32.43 7.91 -2.88
C TYR A 80 33.30 6.86 -2.14
N LYS A 81 34.07 7.32 -1.17
CA LYS A 81 34.83 6.42 -0.28
C LYS A 81 34.00 6.21 0.99
N ASP A 82 33.79 4.97 1.35
CA ASP A 82 33.19 4.61 2.64
C ASP A 82 34.14 4.90 3.80
N SER A 83 33.69 4.65 5.04
CA SER A 83 34.50 4.84 6.25
C SER A 83 35.77 4.01 6.30
N ASN A 84 35.86 2.95 5.49
CA ASN A 84 37.00 2.05 5.38
C ASN A 84 37.90 2.38 4.18
N GLY A 85 37.61 3.44 3.43
CA GLY A 85 38.36 3.87 2.25
C GLY A 85 38.01 3.13 0.96
N ASN A 86 37.02 2.22 0.98
CA ASN A 86 36.57 1.49 -0.22
C ASN A 86 35.82 2.46 -1.15
N ILE A 87 36.06 2.33 -2.45
CA ILE A 87 35.33 3.08 -3.47
C ILE A 87 33.98 2.42 -3.70
N ILE A 88 32.90 3.13 -3.38
CA ILE A 88 31.52 2.69 -3.57
C ILE A 88 30.84 3.58 -4.60
N ARG A 89 30.04 2.94 -5.49
CA ARG A 89 29.22 3.67 -6.44
C ARG A 89 28.06 4.36 -5.71
N THR A 90 27.81 5.62 -6.02
CA THR A 90 26.71 6.39 -5.43
C THR A 90 25.37 5.83 -5.87
N ASP A 91 24.41 5.75 -4.95
CA ASP A 91 23.02 5.43 -5.22
C ASP A 91 22.21 6.72 -5.39
N LEU A 92 21.38 6.76 -6.42
CA LEU A 92 20.44 7.85 -6.68
C LEU A 92 19.02 7.35 -6.44
N TYR A 93 18.40 7.81 -5.36
CA TYR A 93 17.00 7.52 -5.02
C TYR A 93 16.08 8.46 -5.79
N GLY A 94 15.02 7.89 -6.37
CA GLY A 94 13.99 8.66 -7.05
C GLY A 94 12.64 7.94 -7.00
N PHE A 95 11.60 8.63 -7.47
CA PHE A 95 10.25 8.09 -7.56
C PHE A 95 9.85 7.93 -9.03
N ASN A 96 9.70 6.69 -9.49
CA ASN A 96 9.47 6.38 -10.91
C ASN A 96 10.63 6.80 -11.84
N ASN A 97 11.80 7.01 -11.27
CA ASN A 97 12.96 7.58 -11.95
C ASN A 97 13.49 6.73 -13.12
N PHE A 98 13.27 5.42 -13.12
CA PHE A 98 13.61 4.55 -14.27
C PHE A 98 12.77 4.83 -15.53
N ASN A 99 11.60 5.41 -15.36
CA ASN A 99 10.70 5.69 -16.49
C ASN A 99 10.74 7.15 -16.93
N TYR A 100 11.44 8.05 -16.20
CA TYR A 100 11.57 9.44 -16.55
C TYR A 100 12.94 10.02 -16.21
N ASP A 101 13.26 10.31 -14.94
CA ASP A 101 14.45 11.06 -14.54
C ASP A 101 15.76 10.44 -15.06
N ASN A 102 15.91 9.15 -14.91
CA ASN A 102 17.11 8.43 -15.39
C ASN A 102 17.27 8.52 -16.90
N LEU A 103 16.15 8.51 -17.63
CA LEU A 103 16.17 8.67 -19.10
C LEU A 103 16.54 10.09 -19.48
N MET A 104 16.03 11.09 -18.75
CA MET A 104 16.35 12.49 -18.99
C MET A 104 17.82 12.81 -18.67
N ILE A 105 18.37 12.24 -17.58
CA ILE A 105 19.80 12.35 -17.27
C ILE A 105 20.65 11.67 -18.35
N ALA A 106 20.25 10.50 -18.81
CA ALA A 106 20.92 9.82 -19.92
C ALA A 106 20.88 10.64 -21.22
N ALA A 107 19.73 11.27 -21.52
CA ALA A 107 19.59 12.16 -22.67
C ALA A 107 20.50 13.39 -22.54
N LEU A 108 20.50 14.06 -21.38
CA LEU A 108 21.38 15.19 -21.07
C LEU A 108 22.85 14.83 -21.34
N LEU A 109 23.34 13.77 -20.72
CA LEU A 109 24.74 13.32 -20.87
C LEU A 109 25.07 12.88 -22.29
N SER A 110 24.10 12.28 -23.00
CA SER A 110 24.28 11.87 -24.41
C SER A 110 24.31 13.03 -25.38
N PHE A 111 23.50 14.07 -25.17
CA PHE A 111 23.38 15.21 -26.08
C PHE A 111 24.37 16.32 -25.81
N TYR A 112 24.78 16.52 -24.55
CA TYR A 112 25.67 17.59 -24.14
C TYR A 112 26.90 17.77 -25.06
N MET A 113 27.55 16.65 -25.42
CA MET A 113 28.73 16.66 -26.29
C MET A 113 28.42 16.70 -27.80
N ARG A 114 27.15 16.72 -28.20
CA ARG A 114 26.70 16.58 -29.58
C ARG A 114 25.84 17.75 -30.06
N THR A 115 25.61 18.74 -29.22
CA THR A 115 24.87 19.94 -29.52
C THR A 115 25.80 21.13 -29.62
N ASN A 116 25.48 22.08 -30.51
CA ASN A 116 26.29 23.26 -30.74
C ASN A 116 25.85 24.46 -29.87
N SER A 117 24.72 24.36 -29.19
CA SER A 117 24.18 25.39 -28.32
C SER A 117 23.27 24.83 -27.23
N THR A 118 23.14 25.57 -26.16
CA THR A 118 22.24 25.24 -25.04
C THR A 118 20.78 25.21 -25.49
N LYS A 119 20.38 26.10 -26.39
CA LYS A 119 19.04 26.08 -26.99
C LYS A 119 18.76 24.77 -27.72
N GLU A 120 19.72 24.29 -28.52
CA GLU A 120 19.59 22.99 -29.23
C GLU A 120 19.51 21.84 -28.23
N LEU A 121 20.32 21.88 -27.14
CA LEU A 121 20.29 20.88 -26.09
C LEU A 121 18.92 20.82 -25.41
N ILE A 122 18.37 21.95 -24.97
CA ILE A 122 17.08 22.02 -24.29
C ILE A 122 15.95 21.54 -25.22
N ASN A 123 15.96 21.95 -26.50
CA ASN A 123 14.98 21.47 -27.48
C ASN A 123 14.99 19.93 -27.60
N LYS A 124 16.18 19.31 -27.67
CA LYS A 124 16.31 17.86 -27.73
C LYS A 124 15.82 17.20 -26.43
N LEU A 125 16.09 17.80 -25.30
CA LEU A 125 15.61 17.31 -23.99
C LEU A 125 14.08 17.41 -23.91
N TYR A 126 13.50 18.52 -24.37
CA TYR A 126 12.04 18.71 -24.38
C TYR A 126 11.34 17.71 -25.30
N GLU A 127 11.83 17.50 -26.53
CA GLU A 127 11.27 16.49 -27.44
C GLU A 127 11.43 15.06 -26.89
N THR A 128 12.53 14.80 -26.15
CA THR A 128 12.73 13.54 -25.46
C THR A 128 11.69 13.36 -24.34
N SER A 129 11.45 14.39 -23.54
CA SER A 129 10.43 14.40 -22.49
C SER A 129 9.03 14.12 -23.07
N LYS A 130 8.64 14.82 -24.12
CA LYS A 130 7.36 14.57 -24.84
C LYS A 130 7.26 13.13 -25.34
N THR A 131 8.32 12.60 -25.92
CA THR A 131 8.36 11.21 -26.40
C THR A 131 8.18 10.23 -25.25
N ILE A 132 8.84 10.45 -24.10
CA ILE A 132 8.69 9.62 -22.90
C ILE A 132 7.24 9.68 -22.41
N ILE A 133 6.68 10.88 -22.23
CA ILE A 133 5.33 11.08 -21.69
C ILE A 133 4.28 10.45 -22.60
N SER A 134 4.30 10.75 -23.91
CA SER A 134 3.34 10.21 -24.88
C SER A 134 3.41 8.70 -25.04
N SER A 135 4.59 8.10 -24.85
CA SER A 135 4.77 6.65 -24.94
C SER A 135 4.35 5.90 -23.68
N GLN A 136 4.19 6.59 -22.54
CA GLN A 136 3.73 5.93 -21.28
C GLN A 136 2.26 5.48 -21.35
N ASP A 137 1.45 6.12 -22.18
CA ASP A 137 0.05 5.75 -22.42
C ASP A 137 -0.06 4.46 -23.26
N ASP A 138 0.97 4.15 -24.05
CA ASP A 138 1.09 2.90 -24.82
C ASP A 138 2.30 2.08 -24.32
N LYS A 139 2.04 1.14 -23.43
CA LYS A 139 3.10 0.33 -22.79
C LYS A 139 3.92 -0.51 -23.78
N ASP A 140 3.32 -0.92 -24.88
CA ASP A 140 4.03 -1.72 -25.89
C ASP A 140 4.90 -0.83 -26.76
N LYS A 141 4.43 0.35 -27.15
CA LYS A 141 5.21 1.36 -27.84
C LYS A 141 6.38 1.86 -26.99
N PHE A 142 6.15 2.13 -25.70
CA PHE A 142 7.22 2.53 -24.78
C PHE A 142 8.34 1.49 -24.63
N LYS A 143 8.03 0.20 -24.71
CA LYS A 143 9.02 -0.88 -24.63
C LYS A 143 9.75 -1.15 -25.93
N THR A 144 9.10 -0.90 -27.08
CA THR A 144 9.63 -1.21 -28.41
C THR A 144 10.32 -0.03 -29.08
N ASP A 145 10.15 1.19 -28.57
CA ASP A 145 10.80 2.37 -29.10
C ASP A 145 12.32 2.25 -29.05
N PHE A 146 12.96 2.27 -30.22
CA PHE A 146 14.40 2.10 -30.36
C PHE A 146 15.21 3.19 -29.65
N TYR A 147 14.75 4.43 -29.74
CA TYR A 147 15.41 5.57 -29.12
C TYR A 147 15.35 5.50 -27.59
N LEU A 148 14.19 5.26 -27.02
CA LEU A 148 14.04 5.09 -25.57
C LEU A 148 14.83 3.88 -25.06
N ASN A 149 14.90 2.80 -25.84
CA ASN A 149 15.72 1.65 -25.50
C ASN A 149 17.22 1.97 -25.49
N SER A 150 17.69 2.86 -26.37
CA SER A 150 19.08 3.32 -26.35
C SER A 150 19.40 4.11 -25.09
N LEU A 151 18.50 4.99 -24.65
CA LEU A 151 18.64 5.75 -23.40
C LEU A 151 18.62 4.83 -22.16
N ARG A 152 17.77 3.80 -22.12
CA ARG A 152 17.76 2.80 -21.03
C ARG A 152 19.07 2.02 -20.93
N LYS A 153 19.74 1.81 -22.03
CA LYS A 153 21.05 1.11 -22.08
C LYS A 153 22.21 2.05 -21.76
N TYR A 154 21.99 3.34 -21.70
CA TYR A 154 23.02 4.30 -21.35
C TYR A 154 23.56 4.03 -19.95
N LYS A 155 24.88 3.95 -19.82
CA LYS A 155 25.52 3.62 -18.53
C LYS A 155 25.65 4.89 -17.69
N LEU A 156 24.63 5.13 -16.84
CA LEU A 156 24.65 6.24 -15.90
C LEU A 156 25.81 6.12 -14.89
N PRO A 157 26.33 7.24 -14.37
CA PRO A 157 27.44 7.25 -13.43
C PRO A 157 27.07 6.79 -12.00
N PHE A 158 25.82 6.50 -11.73
CA PHE A 158 25.27 6.11 -10.43
C PHE A 158 24.42 4.84 -10.53
N THR A 159 24.05 4.27 -9.39
CA THR A 159 23.05 3.20 -9.29
C THR A 159 21.67 3.82 -9.04
N GLY A 160 20.73 3.65 -9.96
CA GLY A 160 19.37 4.11 -9.74
C GLY A 160 18.61 3.24 -8.74
N VAL A 161 17.93 3.87 -7.79
CA VAL A 161 17.05 3.22 -6.81
C VAL A 161 15.65 3.85 -6.90
N ASP A 162 14.67 3.06 -7.28
CA ASP A 162 13.30 3.53 -7.51
C ASP A 162 12.38 3.11 -6.36
N VAL A 163 12.05 4.06 -5.49
CA VAL A 163 11.18 3.80 -4.34
C VAL A 163 9.76 3.40 -4.76
N MET A 164 9.26 3.88 -5.90
CA MET A 164 7.96 3.46 -6.43
C MET A 164 7.92 1.94 -6.72
N ARG A 165 9.01 1.39 -7.23
CA ARG A 165 9.15 -0.06 -7.51
C ARG A 165 9.32 -0.88 -6.25
N ILE A 166 10.14 -0.42 -5.31
CA ILE A 166 10.38 -1.09 -4.01
C ILE A 166 9.06 -1.31 -3.27
N PHE A 167 8.21 -0.29 -3.21
CA PHE A 167 6.92 -0.33 -2.52
C PHE A 167 5.75 -0.80 -3.40
N ALA A 168 6.00 -1.22 -4.63
CA ALA A 168 4.97 -1.64 -5.59
C ALA A 168 3.88 -0.58 -5.88
N LEU A 169 4.19 0.71 -5.73
CA LEU A 169 3.23 1.80 -5.90
C LEU A 169 2.74 1.94 -7.34
N ASN A 170 3.47 1.42 -8.31
CA ASN A 170 3.05 1.32 -9.72
C ASN A 170 1.84 0.39 -9.95
N LYS A 171 1.42 -0.38 -8.92
CA LYS A 171 0.28 -1.31 -8.94
C LYS A 171 -0.54 -1.21 -7.65
N ALA A 172 -0.54 -0.06 -7.01
CA ALA A 172 -1.10 0.12 -5.67
C ALA A 172 -2.62 -0.07 -5.61
N SER A 173 -3.34 0.22 -6.70
CA SER A 173 -4.78 0.02 -6.79
C SER A 173 -5.17 -0.60 -8.13
N VAL A 174 -6.40 -1.09 -8.22
CA VAL A 174 -6.96 -1.66 -9.45
C VAL A 174 -8.29 -1.00 -9.72
N VAL A 175 -8.42 -0.41 -10.90
CA VAL A 175 -9.70 0.10 -11.41
C VAL A 175 -10.30 -0.95 -12.35
N VAL A 176 -11.58 -1.20 -12.18
CA VAL A 176 -12.33 -2.07 -13.10
C VAL A 176 -12.99 -1.16 -14.14
N ASP A 177 -12.63 -1.35 -15.39
CA ASP A 177 -13.29 -0.67 -16.50
C ASP A 177 -14.78 -1.06 -16.52
N SER A 178 -15.65 -0.07 -16.38
CA SER A 178 -17.11 -0.30 -16.26
C SER A 178 -17.74 -0.87 -17.55
N LYS A 179 -17.08 -0.70 -18.69
CA LYS A 179 -17.58 -1.18 -19.99
C LYS A 179 -17.05 -2.56 -20.35
N THR A 180 -15.77 -2.82 -20.06
CA THR A 180 -15.09 -4.06 -20.45
C THR A 180 -14.97 -5.07 -19.31
N GLY A 181 -15.14 -4.65 -18.05
CA GLY A 181 -14.84 -5.45 -16.86
C GLY A 181 -13.34 -5.72 -16.66
N GLU A 182 -12.48 -5.13 -17.48
CA GLU A 182 -11.03 -5.31 -17.39
C GLU A 182 -10.47 -4.63 -16.15
N ARG A 183 -9.58 -5.33 -15.46
CA ARG A 183 -8.87 -4.80 -14.30
C ARG A 183 -7.56 -4.16 -14.71
N LYS A 184 -7.46 -2.84 -14.56
CA LYS A 184 -6.24 -2.10 -14.85
C LYS A 184 -5.57 -1.65 -13.54
N PRO A 185 -4.28 -1.96 -13.34
CA PRO A 185 -3.54 -1.43 -12.21
C PRO A 185 -3.38 0.08 -12.37
N VAL A 186 -3.63 0.80 -11.28
CA VAL A 186 -3.45 2.26 -11.21
C VAL A 186 -2.27 2.56 -10.29
N PRO A 187 -1.29 3.32 -10.75
CA PRO A 187 -0.17 3.74 -9.92
C PRO A 187 -0.62 4.76 -8.87
N LYS A 188 0.06 4.74 -7.73
CA LYS A 188 -0.04 5.78 -6.72
C LYS A 188 1.10 6.78 -6.95
N GLY A 189 0.76 8.00 -7.28
CA GLY A 189 1.73 9.06 -7.54
C GLY A 189 2.43 9.57 -6.28
N LEU A 190 3.49 10.36 -6.45
CA LEU A 190 4.26 10.92 -5.35
C LEU A 190 3.39 11.80 -4.44
N LYS A 191 2.52 12.63 -4.99
CA LYS A 191 1.58 13.50 -4.25
C LYS A 191 0.63 12.69 -3.36
N GLN A 192 0.08 11.58 -3.88
CA GLN A 192 -0.76 10.70 -3.07
C GLN A 192 0.06 9.96 -2.00
N THR A 193 1.32 9.64 -2.29
CA THR A 193 2.23 9.00 -1.33
C THR A 193 2.60 9.96 -0.21
N SER A 194 2.85 11.24 -0.50
CA SER A 194 3.20 12.27 0.49
C SER A 194 2.10 12.48 1.55
N ILE A 195 0.84 12.21 1.20
CA ILE A 195 -0.27 12.24 2.17
C ILE A 195 -0.06 11.20 3.28
N ASN A 196 0.34 9.98 2.90
CA ASN A 196 0.62 8.92 3.89
C ASN A 196 1.83 9.22 4.78
N LEU A 197 2.76 10.02 4.28
CA LEU A 197 3.91 10.52 5.07
C LEU A 197 3.51 11.65 6.02
N GLN A 198 2.27 12.13 5.96
CA GLN A 198 1.81 13.36 6.63
C GLN A 198 2.70 14.56 6.26
N TRP A 199 3.12 14.63 4.99
CA TRP A 199 3.96 15.73 4.52
C TRP A 199 3.24 17.06 4.68
N TYR A 200 3.94 18.08 5.15
CA TYR A 200 3.35 19.36 5.53
C TYR A 200 2.76 20.15 4.36
N GLU A 201 3.22 19.88 3.13
CA GLU A 201 2.83 20.65 1.94
C GLU A 201 2.61 19.75 0.72
N LEU A 202 1.39 19.76 0.20
CA LEU A 202 1.05 19.10 -1.06
C LEU A 202 1.09 20.14 -2.17
N LEU A 203 2.13 20.07 -2.98
CA LEU A 203 2.25 20.93 -4.16
C LEU A 203 1.86 20.13 -5.40
N GLU A 204 0.88 20.60 -6.13
CA GLU A 204 0.61 20.22 -7.50
C GLU A 204 0.80 21.49 -8.34
N TYR A 205 1.90 21.53 -9.06
CA TYR A 205 2.18 22.67 -9.91
C TYR A 205 1.61 22.37 -11.29
N GLU A 206 0.46 22.97 -11.59
CA GLU A 206 -0.04 23.01 -12.95
C GLU A 206 0.53 24.27 -13.61
N LEU A 207 1.44 24.06 -14.53
CA LEU A 207 1.75 25.12 -15.47
C LEU A 207 0.45 25.56 -16.11
N PRO A 208 0.17 26.87 -16.18
CA PRO A 208 -0.91 27.34 -17.04
C PRO A 208 -0.69 26.71 -18.42
N ASP A 209 -1.75 26.23 -19.02
CA ASP A 209 -1.64 25.52 -20.30
C ASP A 209 -0.87 26.43 -21.25
N ILE A 210 0.37 26.01 -21.53
CA ILE A 210 1.27 26.75 -22.43
C ILE A 210 0.58 26.95 -23.78
N ASN A 211 -0.29 25.99 -24.18
CA ASN A 211 -1.06 26.07 -25.40
C ASN A 211 -2.18 27.12 -25.32
N GLU A 212 -2.85 27.32 -24.19
CA GLU A 212 -3.84 28.40 -24.04
C GLU A 212 -3.17 29.77 -24.04
N LYS A 213 -2.07 29.94 -23.34
CA LYS A 213 -1.33 31.22 -23.35
C LYS A 213 -0.52 31.43 -24.62
N GLU A 214 -0.04 30.39 -25.30
CA GLU A 214 0.44 30.50 -26.67
C GLU A 214 -0.71 30.95 -27.60
N ALA A 215 -1.91 30.41 -27.45
CA ALA A 215 -3.09 30.83 -28.19
C ALA A 215 -3.49 32.28 -27.89
N GLU A 216 -3.51 32.69 -26.61
CA GLU A 216 -3.75 34.09 -26.22
C GLU A 216 -2.71 35.05 -26.82
N LEU A 217 -1.41 34.68 -26.83
CA LEU A 217 -0.36 35.45 -27.47
C LEU A 217 -0.50 35.49 -29.01
N TYR A 218 -0.98 34.40 -29.61
CA TYR A 218 -1.25 34.30 -31.03
C TYR A 218 -2.53 35.05 -31.42
N ASP A 219 -3.54 35.14 -30.55
CA ASP A 219 -4.78 35.93 -30.77
C ASP A 219 -4.52 37.44 -30.67
N GLU A 220 -3.56 37.88 -29.85
CA GLU A 220 -3.09 39.28 -29.80
C GLU A 220 -2.32 39.69 -31.07
N ILE A 221 -1.93 38.74 -31.96
CA ILE A 221 -1.19 39.00 -33.17
C ILE A 221 -2.13 38.89 -34.38
N PRO A 222 -2.51 39.99 -35.01
CA PRO A 222 -3.32 39.95 -36.23
C PRO A 222 -2.52 39.29 -37.37
N SER A 223 -2.74 38.01 -37.53
CA SER A 223 -2.20 37.13 -38.56
C SER A 223 -0.69 36.88 -38.56
N LEU A 224 -0.30 35.68 -38.12
CA LEU A 224 1.03 35.10 -38.37
C LEU A 224 1.36 34.96 -39.90
N LYS A 225 0.36 35.09 -40.77
CA LYS A 225 0.52 35.21 -42.21
C LYS A 225 1.15 36.54 -42.55
N GLY A 226 2.48 36.55 -42.76
CA GLY A 226 3.22 37.73 -43.19
C GLY A 226 4.33 38.16 -42.25
N MET A 227 4.50 37.52 -41.09
CA MET A 227 5.66 37.79 -40.22
C MET A 227 6.92 37.19 -40.81
N SER A 228 7.99 37.97 -40.77
CA SER A 228 9.33 37.48 -41.07
C SER A 228 9.80 36.53 -39.97
N ILE A 229 10.69 35.60 -40.28
CA ILE A 229 11.33 34.69 -39.29
C ILE A 229 11.93 35.46 -38.14
N SER A 230 12.46 36.65 -38.36
CA SER A 230 13.01 37.54 -37.34
C SER A 230 11.95 38.06 -36.34
N GLN A 231 10.74 38.34 -36.80
CA GLN A 231 9.61 38.80 -35.98
C GLN A 231 9.03 37.64 -35.15
N LEU A 232 8.92 36.44 -35.74
CA LEU A 232 8.54 35.21 -35.03
C LEU A 232 9.54 34.87 -33.92
N ASN A 233 10.83 34.97 -34.23
CA ASN A 233 11.88 34.72 -33.23
C ASN A 233 11.82 35.73 -32.06
N LYS A 234 11.55 37.01 -32.34
CA LYS A 234 11.38 38.02 -31.25
C LYS A 234 10.16 37.76 -30.36
N LEU A 235 9.11 37.23 -30.92
CA LEU A 235 7.91 36.84 -30.15
C LEU A 235 8.16 35.62 -29.28
N VAL A 236 8.81 34.61 -29.84
CA VAL A 236 9.25 33.43 -29.10
C VAL A 236 10.21 33.85 -27.98
N ASP A 237 11.16 34.76 -28.24
CA ASP A 237 12.08 35.27 -27.21
C ASP A 237 11.37 36.09 -26.13
N LYS A 238 10.32 36.86 -26.49
CA LYS A 238 9.51 37.59 -25.52
C LYS A 238 8.71 36.65 -24.61
N TRP A 239 8.13 35.62 -25.19
CA TRP A 239 7.39 34.58 -24.52
C TRP A 239 8.28 33.73 -23.61
N ASP A 240 9.43 33.31 -24.09
CA ASP A 240 10.43 32.58 -23.33
C ASP A 240 10.90 33.36 -22.10
N ARG A 241 11.12 34.67 -22.22
CA ARG A 241 11.46 35.54 -21.07
C ARG A 241 10.35 35.63 -20.03
N PHE A 242 9.11 35.79 -20.47
CA PHE A 242 7.96 35.87 -19.58
C PHE A 242 7.81 34.58 -18.74
N ILE A 243 7.90 33.41 -19.38
CA ILE A 243 7.86 32.13 -18.67
C ILE A 243 9.01 32.00 -17.68
N LEU A 244 10.22 32.35 -18.07
CA LEU A 244 11.39 32.24 -17.24
C LEU A 244 11.31 33.13 -15.99
N ASP A 245 10.89 34.37 -16.13
CA ASP A 245 10.84 35.33 -15.03
C ASP A 245 9.75 34.99 -14.01
N GLU A 246 8.60 34.43 -14.41
CA GLU A 246 7.50 34.10 -13.49
C GLU A 246 7.56 32.68 -12.91
N TYR A 247 8.16 31.72 -13.60
CA TYR A 247 8.00 30.30 -13.24
C TYR A 247 9.26 29.59 -12.78
N ILE A 248 10.46 30.15 -12.92
CA ILE A 248 11.70 29.47 -12.48
C ILE A 248 11.66 29.18 -10.99
N GLU A 249 11.41 30.17 -10.15
CA GLU A 249 11.49 30.04 -8.69
C GLU A 249 10.42 29.07 -8.14
N PRO A 250 9.13 29.18 -8.52
CA PRO A 250 8.12 28.20 -8.16
C PRO A 250 8.43 26.77 -8.65
N MET A 251 8.97 26.61 -9.87
CA MET A 251 9.32 25.31 -10.41
C MET A 251 10.50 24.67 -9.67
N MET A 252 11.52 25.46 -9.33
CA MET A 252 12.65 24.97 -8.53
C MET A 252 12.23 24.57 -7.12
N TYR A 253 11.29 25.33 -6.52
CA TYR A 253 10.72 24.99 -5.22
C TYR A 253 9.90 23.69 -5.29
N TYR A 254 9.06 23.54 -6.30
CA TYR A 254 8.30 22.33 -6.56
C TYR A 254 9.21 21.10 -6.71
N ASN A 255 10.23 21.20 -7.55
CA ASN A 255 11.21 20.14 -7.77
C ASN A 255 11.92 19.74 -6.47
N LEU A 256 12.36 20.73 -5.67
CA LEU A 256 13.01 20.49 -4.39
C LEU A 256 12.05 19.80 -3.37
N ASN A 257 10.78 20.20 -3.33
CA ASN A 257 9.78 19.59 -2.46
C ASN A 257 9.59 18.09 -2.81
N ASP A 258 9.54 17.75 -4.09
CA ASP A 258 9.40 16.35 -4.54
C ASP A 258 10.63 15.51 -4.15
N VAL A 259 11.83 16.06 -4.23
CA VAL A 259 13.06 15.37 -3.77
C VAL A 259 13.06 15.17 -2.25
N PHE A 260 12.59 16.14 -1.48
CA PHE A 260 12.45 15.97 -0.03
C PHE A 260 11.42 14.91 0.35
N ILE A 261 10.31 14.79 -0.39
CA ILE A 261 9.34 13.71 -0.17
C ILE A 261 9.98 12.33 -0.40
N VAL A 262 10.83 12.19 -1.43
CA VAL A 262 11.58 10.94 -1.66
C VAL A 262 12.56 10.67 -0.51
N ALA A 263 13.27 11.69 -0.02
CA ALA A 263 14.16 11.55 1.13
C ALA A 263 13.40 11.14 2.41
N GLU A 264 12.19 11.65 2.61
CA GLU A 264 11.33 11.27 3.73
C GLU A 264 10.85 9.82 3.63
N ILE A 265 10.54 9.31 2.43
CA ILE A 265 10.25 7.89 2.23
C ILE A 265 11.44 7.04 2.68
N VAL A 266 12.66 7.41 2.28
CA VAL A 266 13.87 6.68 2.67
C VAL A 266 14.08 6.71 4.20
N ARG A 267 13.79 7.86 4.85
CA ARG A 267 13.90 8.02 6.30
C ARG A 267 12.88 7.18 7.07
N LEU A 268 11.64 7.17 6.62
CA LEU A 268 10.54 6.46 7.32
C LEU A 268 10.60 4.93 7.13
N TYR A 269 11.21 4.45 6.05
CA TYR A 269 11.25 3.02 5.71
C TYR A 269 12.67 2.47 5.51
N PRO A 270 13.61 2.72 6.44
CA PRO A 270 15.01 2.33 6.26
C PRO A 270 15.18 0.82 6.11
N GLU A 271 14.35 0.02 6.79
CA GLU A 271 14.44 -1.44 6.78
C GLU A 271 14.08 -2.05 5.41
N GLU A 272 13.13 -1.46 4.69
CA GLU A 272 12.80 -1.92 3.33
C GLU A 272 13.96 -1.75 2.37
N ILE A 273 14.70 -0.67 2.51
CA ILE A 273 15.84 -0.34 1.64
C ILE A 273 17.05 -1.17 2.04
N LYS A 274 17.45 -1.15 3.32
CA LYS A 274 18.58 -1.93 3.85
C LYS A 274 18.45 -3.42 3.55
N SER A 275 17.22 -3.97 3.70
CA SER A 275 16.97 -5.38 3.42
C SER A 275 17.24 -5.75 1.95
N ARG A 276 16.97 -4.85 0.98
CA ARG A 276 17.28 -5.11 -0.44
C ARG A 276 18.78 -5.26 -0.69
N TYR A 277 19.59 -4.37 -0.10
CA TYR A 277 21.06 -4.49 -0.19
C TYR A 277 21.57 -5.77 0.48
N ALA A 278 21.08 -6.04 1.68
CA ALA A 278 21.48 -7.25 2.42
C ALA A 278 21.10 -8.54 1.69
N ILE A 279 19.89 -8.62 1.14
CA ILE A 279 19.41 -9.76 0.33
C ILE A 279 20.24 -9.88 -0.95
N SER A 280 20.48 -8.79 -1.66
CA SER A 280 21.28 -8.80 -2.89
C SER A 280 22.67 -9.34 -2.63
N LYS A 281 23.33 -8.89 -1.56
CA LYS A 281 24.66 -9.35 -1.15
C LYS A 281 24.65 -10.81 -0.68
N ALA A 282 23.72 -11.18 0.21
CA ALA A 282 23.69 -12.51 0.83
C ALA A 282 23.38 -13.63 -0.18
N TYR A 283 22.56 -13.33 -1.17
CA TYR A 283 22.09 -14.33 -2.13
C TYR A 283 22.67 -14.14 -3.54
N ASP A 284 23.54 -13.18 -3.75
CA ASP A 284 24.08 -12.85 -5.07
C ASP A 284 22.96 -12.72 -6.13
N VAL A 285 22.02 -11.81 -5.87
CA VAL A 285 20.87 -11.51 -6.73
C VAL A 285 20.60 -10.01 -6.77
N ASP A 286 20.11 -9.50 -7.88
CA ASP A 286 19.67 -8.09 -7.97
C ASP A 286 18.19 -7.97 -7.58
N VAL A 287 17.96 -7.51 -6.36
CA VAL A 287 16.60 -7.20 -5.85
C VAL A 287 16.45 -5.74 -5.42
N LEU A 288 17.44 -4.90 -5.67
CA LEU A 288 17.46 -3.51 -5.20
C LEU A 288 16.21 -2.73 -5.60
N ASN A 289 15.77 -2.91 -6.84
CA ASN A 289 14.57 -2.26 -7.40
C ASN A 289 13.35 -3.20 -7.49
N SER A 290 13.31 -4.21 -6.61
CA SER A 290 12.26 -5.22 -6.64
C SER A 290 11.26 -5.01 -5.49
N SER A 291 9.96 -5.10 -5.78
CA SER A 291 8.93 -5.22 -4.74
C SER A 291 9.12 -6.52 -3.95
N ARG A 292 8.52 -6.61 -2.76
CA ARG A 292 8.54 -7.85 -1.96
C ARG A 292 8.11 -9.07 -2.77
N SER A 293 7.05 -8.95 -3.58
CA SER A 293 6.58 -10.05 -4.43
C SER A 293 7.61 -10.43 -5.50
N LYS A 294 8.25 -9.46 -6.16
CA LYS A 294 9.28 -9.73 -7.16
C LYS A 294 10.55 -10.30 -6.54
N THR A 295 10.94 -9.81 -5.35
CA THR A 295 12.04 -10.38 -4.55
C THR A 295 11.76 -11.85 -4.24
N ALA A 296 10.52 -12.19 -3.87
CA ALA A 296 10.14 -13.58 -3.63
C ALA A 296 10.26 -14.46 -4.89
N ASP A 297 9.95 -13.93 -6.09
CA ASP A 297 10.13 -14.67 -7.35
C ASP A 297 11.58 -15.02 -7.59
N ILE A 298 12.46 -14.02 -7.46
CA ILE A 298 13.91 -14.17 -7.70
C ILE A 298 14.52 -15.17 -6.69
N LEU A 299 14.16 -15.06 -5.42
CA LEU A 299 14.66 -15.96 -4.38
C LEU A 299 14.08 -17.37 -4.53
N PHE A 300 12.80 -17.50 -4.86
CA PHE A 300 12.18 -18.79 -5.11
C PHE A 300 12.87 -19.51 -6.29
N GLU A 301 13.12 -18.80 -7.38
CA GLU A 301 13.84 -19.34 -8.53
C GLU A 301 15.19 -19.93 -8.12
N LYS A 302 15.98 -19.17 -7.34
CA LYS A 302 17.28 -19.63 -6.84
C LYS A 302 17.15 -20.87 -5.94
N PHE A 303 16.21 -20.85 -5.01
CA PHE A 303 15.99 -21.98 -4.08
C PHE A 303 15.47 -23.21 -4.81
N TYR A 304 14.47 -23.04 -5.70
CA TYR A 304 13.87 -24.16 -6.41
C TYR A 304 14.88 -24.82 -7.37
N SER A 305 15.68 -24.05 -8.07
CA SER A 305 16.75 -24.61 -8.93
C SER A 305 17.76 -25.41 -8.11
N LYS A 306 18.12 -24.94 -6.90
CA LYS A 306 19.01 -25.70 -6.00
C LYS A 306 18.36 -27.02 -5.52
N PHE A 307 17.06 -27.00 -5.18
CA PHE A 307 16.35 -28.18 -4.66
C PHE A 307 15.99 -29.21 -5.74
N SER A 308 15.66 -28.75 -6.92
CA SER A 308 15.27 -29.62 -8.04
C SER A 308 16.45 -30.11 -8.88
N GLY A 309 17.61 -29.42 -8.79
CA GLY A 309 18.73 -29.63 -9.69
C GLY A 309 18.50 -29.14 -11.12
N LEU A 310 17.38 -28.42 -11.37
CA LEU A 310 17.00 -27.93 -12.69
C LEU A 310 17.46 -26.48 -12.88
N ALA A 311 18.02 -26.18 -14.04
CA ALA A 311 18.25 -24.79 -14.44
C ALA A 311 16.92 -24.03 -14.65
N PRO A 312 16.87 -22.71 -14.41
CA PRO A 312 15.65 -21.92 -14.55
C PRO A 312 14.93 -22.11 -15.91
N GLU A 313 15.69 -22.21 -17.00
CA GLU A 313 15.17 -22.38 -18.37
C GLU A 313 14.39 -23.69 -18.56
N GLN A 314 14.63 -24.68 -17.72
CA GLN A 314 13.97 -25.99 -17.81
C GLN A 314 12.54 -25.98 -17.25
N TRP A 315 12.20 -25.05 -16.36
CA TRP A 315 10.89 -24.99 -15.69
C TRP A 315 10.16 -23.64 -15.81
N LYS A 316 10.89 -22.53 -15.95
CA LYS A 316 10.27 -21.20 -16.15
C LYS A 316 9.55 -21.11 -17.49
N GLY A 317 8.57 -20.21 -17.55
CA GLY A 317 7.72 -20.01 -18.73
C GLY A 317 6.68 -21.11 -18.94
N LYS A 318 6.72 -22.19 -18.14
CA LYS A 318 5.71 -23.27 -18.16
C LYS A 318 4.57 -22.93 -17.21
N LYS A 319 3.37 -23.38 -17.55
CA LYS A 319 2.16 -23.24 -16.71
C LYS A 319 1.24 -24.44 -16.94
N THR A 320 0.38 -24.66 -15.96
CA THR A 320 -0.70 -25.65 -16.12
C THR A 320 -2.01 -24.92 -16.33
N GLU A 321 -2.47 -24.87 -17.55
CA GLU A 321 -3.77 -24.32 -17.89
C GLU A 321 -4.85 -25.39 -17.76
N ARG A 322 -5.99 -25.01 -17.19
CA ARG A 322 -7.13 -25.91 -16.98
C ARG A 322 -8.41 -25.20 -17.38
N THR A 323 -9.21 -25.89 -18.16
CA THR A 323 -10.53 -25.41 -18.60
C THR A 323 -11.62 -25.69 -17.57
N ALA A 324 -11.45 -26.75 -16.76
CA ALA A 324 -12.43 -27.17 -15.74
C ALA A 324 -11.70 -27.75 -14.52
N MET A 325 -12.20 -27.45 -13.32
CA MET A 325 -11.74 -27.99 -12.05
C MET A 325 -12.88 -28.64 -11.30
N SER A 326 -12.90 -30.00 -11.30
CA SER A 326 -13.85 -30.77 -10.51
C SER A 326 -13.41 -30.88 -9.06
N PHE A 327 -14.29 -30.57 -8.13
CA PHE A 327 -13.99 -30.61 -6.69
C PHE A 327 -13.73 -32.03 -6.18
N LYS A 328 -14.18 -33.04 -6.90
CA LYS A 328 -13.79 -34.44 -6.64
C LYS A 328 -12.26 -34.64 -6.70
N LYS A 329 -11.55 -33.86 -7.52
CA LYS A 329 -10.07 -33.86 -7.61
C LYS A 329 -9.39 -32.87 -6.66
N VAL A 330 -10.17 -32.00 -6.03
CA VAL A 330 -9.69 -30.95 -5.13
C VAL A 330 -9.69 -31.44 -3.69
N ILE A 331 -10.82 -32.02 -3.22
CA ILE A 331 -11.07 -32.36 -1.82
C ILE A 331 -10.20 -33.53 -1.38
N PHE A 332 -9.56 -33.42 -0.23
CA PHE A 332 -8.73 -34.48 0.33
C PHE A 332 -9.59 -35.61 0.93
N PRO A 333 -9.18 -36.90 0.79
CA PRO A 333 -9.99 -38.05 1.21
C PRO A 333 -10.27 -38.11 2.72
N PHE A 334 -9.45 -37.49 3.56
CA PHE A 334 -9.65 -37.50 5.02
C PHE A 334 -10.71 -36.49 5.50
N ILE A 335 -11.17 -35.57 4.65
CA ILE A 335 -12.22 -34.62 5.00
C ILE A 335 -13.53 -35.38 5.19
N LYS A 336 -14.04 -35.36 6.41
CA LYS A 336 -15.29 -36.03 6.82
C LYS A 336 -16.02 -35.18 7.84
N PHE A 337 -17.33 -35.20 7.82
CA PHE A 337 -18.20 -34.51 8.74
C PHE A 337 -19.18 -35.44 9.41
N LYS A 338 -19.67 -35.08 10.60
CA LYS A 338 -20.64 -35.82 11.39
C LYS A 338 -22.07 -35.28 11.24
N THR A 339 -22.18 -33.93 11.14
CA THR A 339 -23.47 -33.25 11.02
C THR A 339 -24.02 -33.39 9.61
N LYS A 340 -25.35 -33.45 9.50
CA LYS A 340 -26.02 -33.58 8.20
C LYS A 340 -25.76 -32.39 7.29
N GLU A 341 -25.79 -31.20 7.82
CA GLU A 341 -25.58 -29.94 7.10
C GLU A 341 -24.24 -29.94 6.39
N LEU A 342 -23.17 -30.37 7.08
CA LEU A 342 -21.84 -30.44 6.50
C LEU A 342 -21.63 -31.64 5.58
N GLN A 343 -22.31 -32.76 5.83
CA GLN A 343 -22.32 -33.88 4.89
C GLN A 343 -22.99 -33.47 3.57
N ASP A 344 -24.15 -32.83 3.64
CA ASP A 344 -24.88 -32.34 2.45
C ASP A 344 -24.05 -31.31 1.69
N LEU A 345 -23.33 -30.41 2.40
CA LEU A 345 -22.39 -29.49 1.80
C LEU A 345 -21.25 -30.24 1.07
N LEU A 346 -20.63 -31.21 1.71
CA LEU A 346 -19.54 -32.00 1.13
C LEU A 346 -19.99 -32.75 -0.11
N ASP A 347 -21.16 -33.36 -0.09
CA ASP A 347 -21.78 -34.05 -1.24
C ASP A 347 -22.07 -33.10 -2.39
N LYS A 348 -22.52 -31.90 -2.09
CA LYS A 348 -22.71 -30.83 -3.08
C LYS A 348 -21.39 -30.43 -3.71
N LEU A 349 -20.36 -30.23 -2.88
CA LEU A 349 -19.02 -29.88 -3.37
C LEU A 349 -18.44 -30.97 -4.26
N TYR A 350 -18.57 -32.25 -3.93
CA TYR A 350 -18.10 -33.35 -4.78
C TYR A 350 -18.73 -33.36 -6.17
N LYS A 351 -19.95 -32.84 -6.32
CA LYS A 351 -20.66 -32.71 -7.61
C LYS A 351 -20.30 -31.39 -8.34
N THR A 352 -19.58 -30.48 -7.68
CA THR A 352 -19.27 -29.16 -8.22
C THR A 352 -18.10 -29.22 -9.20
N THR A 353 -18.22 -28.52 -10.31
CA THR A 353 -17.15 -28.25 -11.26
C THR A 353 -17.18 -26.77 -11.59
N ILE A 354 -16.03 -26.09 -11.50
CA ILE A 354 -15.89 -24.69 -11.84
C ILE A 354 -14.94 -24.51 -13.03
N TYR A 355 -15.22 -23.47 -13.82
CA TYR A 355 -14.48 -23.18 -15.07
C TYR A 355 -13.58 -21.95 -14.94
N ARG A 356 -13.73 -21.19 -13.85
CA ARG A 356 -12.93 -19.99 -13.53
C ARG A 356 -12.66 -19.96 -12.04
N VAL A 357 -11.52 -19.38 -11.65
CA VAL A 357 -11.20 -19.14 -10.24
C VAL A 357 -11.23 -17.61 -10.03
N ASN A 358 -12.41 -17.08 -9.84
CA ASN A 358 -12.66 -15.70 -9.45
C ASN A 358 -13.54 -15.70 -8.18
N LYS A 359 -13.73 -14.52 -7.58
CA LYS A 359 -14.52 -14.40 -6.33
C LYS A 359 -15.95 -14.94 -6.43
N ASP A 360 -16.50 -15.00 -7.64
CA ASP A 360 -17.89 -15.39 -7.90
C ASP A 360 -18.00 -16.82 -8.47
N ALA A 361 -16.90 -17.57 -8.55
CA ALA A 361 -16.88 -18.90 -9.17
C ALA A 361 -17.70 -19.93 -8.37
N PHE A 362 -17.67 -19.84 -7.05
CA PHE A 362 -18.58 -20.52 -6.14
C PHE A 362 -18.67 -19.77 -4.81
N SER A 363 -19.80 -19.89 -4.15
CA SER A 363 -20.01 -19.39 -2.79
C SER A 363 -21.09 -20.23 -2.14
N GLU A 364 -20.77 -20.83 -1.01
CA GLU A 364 -21.68 -21.67 -0.23
C GLU A 364 -21.72 -21.17 1.20
N ASN A 365 -22.92 -21.22 1.79
CA ASN A 365 -23.11 -20.91 3.20
C ASN A 365 -23.53 -22.17 3.95
N VAL A 366 -22.95 -22.40 5.12
CA VAL A 366 -23.33 -23.47 6.02
C VAL A 366 -23.42 -22.93 7.43
N LYS A 367 -24.43 -23.36 8.18
CA LYS A 367 -24.61 -23.00 9.59
C LYS A 367 -24.14 -24.13 10.48
N ILE A 368 -23.30 -23.82 11.48
CA ILE A 368 -22.86 -24.73 12.53
C ILE A 368 -23.03 -23.99 13.86
N GLY A 369 -23.74 -24.59 14.81
CA GLY A 369 -24.12 -23.86 16.03
C GLY A 369 -24.91 -22.60 15.70
N ASP A 370 -24.48 -21.47 16.22
CA ASP A 370 -25.11 -20.17 15.98
C ASP A 370 -24.48 -19.39 14.83
N ILE A 371 -23.38 -19.88 14.26
CA ILE A 371 -22.60 -19.14 13.26
C ILE A 371 -22.85 -19.68 11.85
N THR A 372 -23.02 -18.78 10.90
CA THR A 372 -23.01 -19.07 9.46
C THR A 372 -21.61 -18.84 8.90
N TYR A 373 -21.09 -19.83 8.19
CA TYR A 373 -19.79 -19.75 7.52
C TYR A 373 -19.99 -19.63 6.02
N THR A 374 -19.18 -18.81 5.40
CA THR A 374 -19.15 -18.64 3.93
C THR A 374 -17.88 -19.29 3.39
N LEU A 375 -18.07 -20.27 2.50
CA LEU A 375 -17.01 -20.88 1.72
C LEU A 375 -17.01 -20.28 0.33
N ALA A 376 -15.82 -19.92 -0.16
CA ALA A 376 -15.65 -19.35 -1.50
C ALA A 376 -14.28 -19.74 -2.07
N THR A 377 -13.83 -19.09 -3.13
CA THR A 377 -12.51 -19.33 -3.74
C THR A 377 -11.34 -18.86 -2.88
N GLY A 378 -11.61 -18.06 -1.83
CA GLY A 378 -10.62 -17.54 -0.87
C GLY A 378 -10.54 -18.36 0.42
N GLY A 379 -10.42 -17.69 1.57
CA GLY A 379 -10.45 -18.28 2.90
C GLY A 379 -11.86 -18.48 3.44
N LEU A 380 -11.98 -19.25 4.53
CA LEU A 380 -13.22 -19.39 5.29
C LEU A 380 -13.50 -18.07 6.04
N HIS A 381 -14.75 -17.62 6.00
CA HIS A 381 -15.18 -16.46 6.78
C HIS A 381 -16.51 -16.77 7.49
N SER A 382 -16.53 -16.54 8.80
CA SER A 382 -17.77 -16.52 9.55
C SER A 382 -18.54 -15.23 9.31
N GLN A 383 -19.88 -15.32 9.39
CA GLN A 383 -20.76 -14.14 9.37
C GLN A 383 -20.98 -13.69 10.83
N ASP A 384 -19.99 -12.94 11.35
CA ASP A 384 -20.00 -12.56 12.76
C ASP A 384 -21.08 -11.54 13.07
N ILE A 385 -21.66 -11.66 14.26
CA ILE A 385 -22.49 -10.62 14.87
C ILE A 385 -21.55 -9.64 15.57
N PRO A 386 -21.79 -8.32 15.48
CA PRO A 386 -21.01 -7.35 16.23
C PRO A 386 -21.04 -7.66 17.72
N MET A 387 -19.86 -7.64 18.38
CA MET A 387 -19.73 -8.08 19.76
C MET A 387 -18.64 -7.35 20.52
N GLU A 388 -18.79 -7.37 21.83
CA GLU A 388 -17.82 -6.97 22.82
C GLU A 388 -17.75 -8.08 23.87
N LEU A 389 -16.62 -8.79 23.94
CA LEU A 389 -16.41 -9.93 24.82
C LEU A 389 -15.11 -9.77 25.60
N TYR A 390 -15.13 -10.23 26.86
CA TYR A 390 -13.97 -10.21 27.74
C TYR A 390 -13.81 -11.59 28.38
N SER A 391 -12.59 -12.13 28.39
CA SER A 391 -12.29 -13.34 29.17
C SER A 391 -12.54 -13.07 30.63
N THR A 392 -13.20 -14.00 31.30
CA THR A 392 -13.60 -13.86 32.72
C THR A 392 -12.69 -14.62 33.65
N THR A 393 -11.70 -15.36 33.15
CA THR A 393 -10.66 -16.02 33.95
C THR A 393 -9.68 -14.99 34.50
N PRO A 394 -9.25 -15.07 35.76
CA PRO A 394 -8.33 -14.12 36.34
C PRO A 394 -6.93 -14.31 35.74
N TYR A 395 -6.55 -13.41 34.82
CA TYR A 395 -5.21 -13.29 34.33
C TYR A 395 -4.61 -11.95 34.76
N GLY A 396 -4.04 -11.93 35.99
CA GLY A 396 -3.25 -10.79 36.48
C GLY A 396 -4.00 -9.46 36.53
N ASP A 397 -3.32 -8.38 36.84
CA ASP A 397 -3.78 -7.03 37.17
C ASP A 397 -4.61 -6.26 36.15
N TYR A 398 -5.32 -6.93 35.26
CA TYR A 398 -6.21 -6.26 34.30
C TYR A 398 -7.62 -6.16 34.85
N LEU A 399 -8.18 -4.95 34.79
CA LEU A 399 -9.57 -4.66 35.03
C LEU A 399 -10.47 -5.45 34.08
N THR A 400 -10.72 -6.71 34.39
CA THR A 400 -11.91 -7.37 33.87
C THR A 400 -13.10 -6.58 34.40
N PRO A 401 -14.09 -6.17 33.57
CA PRO A 401 -15.35 -5.67 34.07
C PRO A 401 -15.84 -6.68 35.14
N SER A 402 -16.21 -6.19 36.30
CA SER A 402 -16.61 -7.03 37.43
C SER A 402 -17.61 -8.08 36.98
N PHE A 403 -17.18 -9.32 36.99
CA PHE A 403 -17.97 -10.46 36.54
C PHE A 403 -19.12 -10.67 37.50
N THR A 404 -20.32 -10.32 37.12
CA THR A 404 -21.51 -10.36 37.98
C THR A 404 -22.34 -11.63 37.78
N GLY A 405 -21.70 -12.79 37.63
CA GLY A 405 -22.36 -14.08 37.59
C GLY A 405 -22.27 -14.83 36.26
N GLY A 406 -22.13 -16.12 36.33
CA GLY A 406 -21.99 -17.05 35.22
C GLY A 406 -20.76 -17.96 35.39
N LYS A 407 -20.56 -18.88 34.43
CA LYS A 407 -19.41 -19.78 34.45
C LYS A 407 -18.19 -19.05 33.87
N PRO A 408 -17.02 -19.08 34.52
CA PRO A 408 -15.81 -18.48 33.96
C PRO A 408 -15.42 -19.07 32.62
N PHE A 409 -14.95 -18.22 31.66
CA PHE A 409 -14.49 -18.65 30.40
C PHE A 409 -13.26 -17.87 29.92
N THR A 410 -12.50 -18.48 29.01
CA THR A 410 -11.37 -17.90 28.31
C THR A 410 -11.69 -17.80 26.81
N ILE A 411 -11.30 -16.72 26.18
CA ILE A 411 -11.31 -16.61 24.73
C ILE A 411 -9.95 -17.08 24.22
N TYR A 412 -9.95 -18.12 23.39
CA TYR A 412 -8.76 -18.59 22.72
C TYR A 412 -8.77 -18.14 21.26
N HIS A 413 -7.63 -17.64 20.77
CA HIS A 413 -7.34 -17.48 19.35
C HIS A 413 -6.47 -18.66 18.92
N PHE A 414 -7.05 -19.61 18.22
CA PHE A 414 -6.37 -20.77 17.64
C PHE A 414 -5.96 -20.44 16.21
N ASP A 415 -4.66 -20.24 15.99
CA ASP A 415 -4.10 -19.78 14.70
C ASP A 415 -3.16 -20.84 14.11
N VAL A 416 -3.36 -21.17 12.83
CA VAL A 416 -2.61 -22.23 12.14
C VAL A 416 -1.32 -21.68 11.57
N ALA A 417 -0.21 -22.20 12.01
CA ALA A 417 1.13 -21.76 11.62
C ALA A 417 1.38 -21.93 10.11
N SER A 418 1.49 -20.79 9.39
CA SER A 418 1.73 -20.77 7.94
C SER A 418 0.77 -21.69 7.17
N PHE A 419 -0.52 -21.55 7.38
CA PHE A 419 -1.57 -22.50 6.98
C PHE A 419 -1.46 -22.97 5.52
N TYR A 420 -1.55 -22.10 4.55
CA TYR A 420 -1.49 -22.47 3.13
C TYR A 420 -0.16 -23.09 2.71
N PRO A 421 1.01 -22.57 3.10
CA PRO A 421 2.27 -23.28 2.91
C PRO A 421 2.32 -24.65 3.58
N SER A 422 1.68 -24.81 4.75
CA SER A 422 1.60 -26.11 5.43
C SER A 422 0.77 -27.12 4.63
N ILE A 423 -0.38 -26.71 4.10
CA ILE A 423 -1.21 -27.56 3.21
C ILE A 423 -0.40 -27.99 1.98
N ILE A 424 0.33 -27.07 1.36
CA ILE A 424 1.19 -27.34 0.20
C ILE A 424 2.22 -28.41 0.54
N GLY A 425 2.99 -28.20 1.61
CA GLY A 425 4.09 -29.09 1.98
C GLY A 425 3.64 -30.46 2.49
N VAL A 426 2.64 -30.51 3.37
CA VAL A 426 2.15 -31.73 4.02
C VAL A 426 1.35 -32.62 3.04
N HIS A 427 0.43 -32.01 2.30
CA HIS A 427 -0.46 -32.74 1.38
C HIS A 427 0.05 -32.78 -0.06
N LYS A 428 1.32 -32.42 -0.28
CA LYS A 428 2.01 -32.50 -1.59
C LYS A 428 1.22 -31.83 -2.73
N VAL A 429 0.80 -30.59 -2.50
CA VAL A 429 0.11 -29.78 -3.51
C VAL A 429 1.13 -29.00 -4.32
N ALA A 430 1.26 -29.29 -5.60
CA ALA A 430 2.16 -28.59 -6.51
C ALA A 430 1.46 -28.35 -7.87
N PRO A 431 1.91 -27.35 -8.65
CA PRO A 431 1.53 -27.24 -10.06
C PRO A 431 1.94 -28.50 -10.84
N ALA A 432 1.10 -28.97 -11.76
CA ALA A 432 1.34 -30.22 -12.45
C ALA A 432 2.58 -30.20 -13.38
N HIS A 433 3.09 -29.04 -13.75
CA HIS A 433 4.29 -28.85 -14.57
C HIS A 433 5.60 -28.72 -13.75
N ILE A 434 5.51 -28.78 -12.41
CA ILE A 434 6.61 -28.64 -11.47
C ILE A 434 6.86 -30.01 -10.79
N ASP A 435 8.12 -30.33 -10.49
CA ASP A 435 8.42 -31.53 -9.68
C ASP A 435 7.82 -31.37 -8.28
N THR A 436 6.85 -32.22 -7.97
CA THR A 436 6.09 -32.16 -6.73
C THR A 436 6.95 -32.37 -5.50
N ASN A 437 7.92 -33.29 -5.55
CA ASN A 437 8.75 -33.60 -4.39
C ASN A 437 9.73 -32.46 -4.13
N ALA A 438 10.44 -31.97 -5.15
CA ALA A 438 11.36 -30.85 -5.01
C ALA A 438 10.63 -29.60 -4.49
N PHE A 439 9.44 -29.30 -5.04
CA PHE A 439 8.64 -28.15 -4.64
C PHE A 439 8.18 -28.23 -3.19
N CYS A 440 7.55 -29.33 -2.80
CA CYS A 440 7.01 -29.48 -1.44
C CYS A 440 8.13 -29.62 -0.40
N ASN A 441 9.24 -30.31 -0.72
CA ASN A 441 10.39 -30.39 0.17
C ASN A 441 11.04 -29.02 0.39
N LEU A 442 11.15 -28.20 -0.65
CA LEU A 442 11.62 -26.82 -0.52
C LEU A 442 10.74 -26.02 0.47
N ILE A 443 9.42 -26.13 0.34
CA ILE A 443 8.50 -25.40 1.23
C ILE A 443 8.62 -25.88 2.67
N ASN A 444 8.69 -27.18 2.89
CA ASN A 444 8.87 -27.75 4.23
C ASN A 444 10.22 -27.34 4.82
N TRP A 445 11.28 -27.36 4.03
CA TRP A 445 12.59 -26.88 4.46
C TRP A 445 12.56 -25.41 4.85
N MET A 446 11.97 -24.55 4.03
CA MET A 446 11.87 -23.12 4.34
C MET A 446 11.07 -22.86 5.61
N LYS A 447 9.98 -23.60 5.83
CA LYS A 447 9.17 -23.49 7.06
C LYS A 447 10.00 -23.86 8.29
N GLN A 448 10.66 -25.05 8.26
CA GLN A 448 11.49 -25.53 9.36
C GLN A 448 12.64 -24.55 9.63
N LYS A 449 13.37 -24.17 8.58
CA LYS A 449 14.48 -23.21 8.70
C LYS A 449 14.02 -21.88 9.33
N ARG A 450 12.81 -21.42 8.99
CA ARG A 450 12.27 -20.20 9.61
C ARG A 450 12.00 -20.36 11.10
N VAL A 451 11.54 -21.51 11.54
CA VAL A 451 11.35 -21.83 12.97
C VAL A 451 12.72 -21.86 13.66
N ASP A 452 13.68 -22.57 13.09
CA ASP A 452 15.03 -22.68 13.63
C ASP A 452 15.71 -21.31 13.77
N VAL A 453 15.62 -20.48 12.72
CA VAL A 453 16.14 -19.09 12.72
C VAL A 453 15.49 -18.25 13.82
N LYS A 454 14.19 -18.36 14.05
CA LYS A 454 13.53 -17.59 15.12
C LYS A 454 14.01 -17.97 16.52
N HIS A 455 14.31 -19.23 16.74
CA HIS A 455 14.73 -19.78 18.04
C HIS A 455 16.23 -19.78 18.26
N SER A 456 17.04 -19.58 17.20
CA SER A 456 18.49 -19.47 17.32
C SER A 456 18.89 -18.23 18.13
N GLU A 457 19.96 -18.34 18.92
CA GLU A 457 20.61 -17.20 19.59
C GLU A 457 21.75 -16.61 18.74
N GLU A 458 22.12 -17.26 17.66
CA GLU A 458 23.19 -16.81 16.76
C GLU A 458 22.78 -15.55 15.98
N GLU A 459 23.69 -14.59 15.87
CA GLU A 459 23.50 -13.38 15.09
C GLU A 459 23.56 -13.63 13.58
N TYR A 460 24.37 -14.62 13.18
CA TYR A 460 24.55 -15.05 11.78
C TYR A 460 24.29 -16.55 11.65
N ILE A 461 23.52 -16.94 10.65
CA ILE A 461 23.21 -18.32 10.31
C ILE A 461 23.57 -18.53 8.83
N ASP A 462 24.39 -19.52 8.53
CA ASP A 462 24.91 -19.78 7.17
C ASP A 462 25.59 -18.55 6.54
N GLY A 463 26.23 -17.70 7.34
CA GLY A 463 26.87 -16.45 6.90
C GLY A 463 25.92 -15.30 6.60
N ILE A 464 24.63 -15.47 6.88
CA ILE A 464 23.58 -14.46 6.65
C ILE A 464 23.07 -13.95 8.00
N ALA A 465 22.89 -12.63 8.15
CA ALA A 465 22.32 -12.06 9.35
C ALA A 465 20.92 -12.66 9.62
N LYS A 466 20.68 -13.04 10.88
CA LYS A 466 19.47 -13.75 11.34
C LYS A 466 18.16 -13.06 10.89
N ASP A 467 18.09 -11.75 11.06
CA ASP A 467 16.91 -10.94 10.70
C ASP A 467 16.66 -10.96 9.17
N ILE A 468 17.71 -10.89 8.37
CA ILE A 468 17.63 -10.97 6.90
C ILE A 468 17.17 -12.35 6.45
N LEU A 469 17.73 -13.42 7.03
CA LEU A 469 17.33 -14.78 6.71
C LEU A 469 15.84 -15.02 7.09
N ALA A 470 15.44 -14.60 8.27
CA ALA A 470 14.03 -14.69 8.72
C ALA A 470 13.07 -13.92 7.79
N LEU A 471 13.48 -12.73 7.35
CA LEU A 471 12.71 -11.90 6.41
C LEU A 471 12.59 -12.58 5.03
N VAL A 472 13.70 -13.09 4.49
CA VAL A 472 13.72 -13.80 3.20
C VAL A 472 12.76 -14.99 3.21
N LEU A 473 12.90 -15.86 4.22
CA LEU A 473 12.04 -17.04 4.36
C LEU A 473 10.56 -16.64 4.46
N LYS A 474 10.25 -15.60 5.25
CA LYS A 474 8.87 -15.06 5.37
C LYS A 474 8.32 -14.56 4.04
N ILE A 475 9.11 -13.77 3.30
CA ILE A 475 8.68 -13.19 2.01
C ILE A 475 8.40 -14.30 1.00
N VAL A 476 9.29 -15.28 0.88
CA VAL A 476 9.14 -16.37 -0.11
C VAL A 476 7.95 -17.26 0.26
N ILE A 477 7.89 -17.76 1.49
CA ILE A 477 6.83 -18.67 1.96
C ILE A 477 5.44 -18.04 1.75
N ASN A 478 5.26 -16.79 2.17
CA ASN A 478 3.95 -16.12 2.09
C ASN A 478 3.53 -15.80 0.66
N SER A 479 4.49 -15.71 -0.27
CA SER A 479 4.19 -15.39 -1.68
C SER A 479 3.77 -16.60 -2.50
N ILE A 480 4.18 -17.81 -2.13
CA ILE A 480 4.03 -19.02 -2.96
C ILE A 480 2.56 -19.31 -3.29
N TYR A 481 1.70 -19.27 -2.28
CA TYR A 481 0.27 -19.54 -2.49
C TYR A 481 -0.35 -18.59 -3.54
N GLY A 482 -0.12 -17.29 -3.41
CA GLY A 482 -0.65 -16.31 -4.36
C GLY A 482 -0.16 -16.52 -5.80
N LYS A 483 1.05 -17.07 -5.96
CA LYS A 483 1.64 -17.36 -7.26
C LYS A 483 1.02 -18.57 -7.97
N LEU A 484 0.46 -19.51 -7.23
CA LEU A 484 -0.32 -20.62 -7.82
C LEU A 484 -1.54 -20.11 -8.59
N GLY A 485 -2.11 -18.96 -8.17
CA GLY A 485 -3.25 -18.30 -8.80
C GLY A 485 -2.91 -17.21 -9.81
N PHE A 486 -1.63 -16.84 -9.92
CA PHE A 486 -1.20 -15.75 -10.78
C PHE A 486 -0.97 -16.21 -12.22
N GLU A 487 -1.90 -15.90 -13.11
CA GLU A 487 -1.95 -16.38 -14.49
C GLU A 487 -0.71 -16.13 -15.34
N LYS A 488 0.05 -15.06 -15.01
CA LYS A 488 1.31 -14.70 -15.68
C LYS A 488 2.55 -15.25 -14.96
N GLY A 489 2.36 -16.07 -13.91
CA GLY A 489 3.46 -16.60 -13.10
C GLY A 489 3.85 -18.03 -13.48
N ASP A 490 5.10 -18.38 -13.20
CA ASP A 490 5.69 -19.69 -13.49
C ASP A 490 5.17 -20.84 -12.58
N LEU A 491 4.37 -20.51 -11.57
CA LEU A 491 3.76 -21.50 -10.67
C LEU A 491 2.23 -21.66 -10.91
N TYR A 492 1.72 -21.12 -12.00
CA TYR A 492 0.29 -21.08 -12.24
C TYR A 492 -0.33 -22.46 -12.45
N ASP A 493 -1.23 -22.85 -11.55
CA ASP A 493 -2.14 -23.99 -11.68
C ASP A 493 -3.41 -23.76 -10.84
N ARG A 494 -4.54 -23.53 -11.50
CA ARG A 494 -5.85 -23.27 -10.85
C ARG A 494 -6.30 -24.40 -9.93
N LEU A 495 -5.99 -25.66 -10.26
CA LEU A 495 -6.35 -26.79 -9.42
C LEU A 495 -5.52 -26.81 -8.12
N ALA A 496 -4.25 -26.46 -8.19
CA ALA A 496 -3.39 -26.34 -7.00
C ALA A 496 -3.91 -25.25 -6.04
N VAL A 497 -4.32 -24.09 -6.55
CA VAL A 497 -4.96 -23.04 -5.74
C VAL A 497 -6.17 -23.58 -4.99
N LEU A 498 -7.10 -24.22 -5.72
CA LEU A 498 -8.32 -24.74 -5.12
C LEU A 498 -8.05 -25.86 -4.11
N LYS A 499 -7.05 -26.71 -4.36
CA LYS A 499 -6.62 -27.71 -3.37
C LYS A 499 -6.19 -27.07 -2.06
N VAL A 500 -5.50 -25.93 -2.10
CA VAL A 500 -5.10 -25.22 -0.90
C VAL A 500 -6.29 -24.54 -0.22
N THR A 501 -7.06 -23.72 -0.95
CA THR A 501 -8.11 -22.90 -0.33
C THR A 501 -9.32 -23.69 0.11
N VAL A 502 -9.81 -24.60 -0.72
CA VAL A 502 -11.00 -25.39 -0.39
C VAL A 502 -10.73 -26.35 0.76
N ASN A 503 -9.59 -27.06 0.73
CA ASN A 503 -9.26 -27.96 1.85
C ASN A 503 -8.93 -27.19 3.13
N GLY A 504 -8.29 -26.03 3.05
CA GLY A 504 -8.09 -25.18 4.23
C GLY A 504 -9.42 -24.81 4.89
N GLN A 505 -10.40 -24.39 4.11
CA GLN A 505 -11.75 -24.09 4.60
C GLN A 505 -12.43 -25.34 5.21
N LEU A 506 -12.38 -26.48 4.52
CA LEU A 506 -12.97 -27.72 5.00
C LEU A 506 -12.29 -28.26 6.27
N MET A 507 -10.96 -28.14 6.38
CA MET A 507 -10.24 -28.50 7.61
C MET A 507 -10.67 -27.64 8.79
N LEU A 508 -10.80 -26.31 8.62
CA LEU A 508 -11.30 -25.45 9.68
C LEU A 508 -12.75 -25.79 10.06
N LEU A 509 -13.62 -26.11 9.08
CA LEU A 509 -14.98 -26.57 9.37
C LEU A 509 -15.01 -27.88 10.14
N MET A 510 -14.07 -28.82 9.89
CA MET A 510 -13.95 -30.03 10.73
C MET A 510 -13.64 -29.67 12.19
N LEU A 511 -12.79 -28.69 12.43
CA LEU A 511 -12.49 -28.22 13.78
C LEU A 511 -13.71 -27.54 14.42
N CYS A 512 -14.36 -26.63 13.69
CA CYS A 512 -15.57 -25.94 14.14
C CYS A 512 -16.68 -26.94 14.50
N GLU A 513 -16.92 -27.93 13.64
CA GLU A 513 -17.92 -28.99 13.92
C GLU A 513 -17.58 -29.77 15.19
N ALA A 514 -16.33 -30.22 15.33
CA ALA A 514 -15.91 -31.01 16.48
C ALA A 514 -16.06 -30.25 17.81
N LEU A 515 -15.72 -28.95 17.82
CA LEU A 515 -15.87 -28.09 18.98
C LEU A 515 -17.34 -27.84 19.34
N GLU A 516 -18.19 -27.51 18.37
CA GLU A 516 -19.61 -27.24 18.60
C GLU A 516 -20.38 -28.50 19.05
N LEU A 517 -20.00 -29.68 18.58
CA LEU A 517 -20.58 -30.95 19.04
C LEU A 517 -20.30 -31.24 20.53
N ASP A 518 -19.22 -30.69 21.07
CA ASP A 518 -18.87 -30.75 22.49
C ASP A 518 -19.26 -29.46 23.24
N ASN A 519 -20.17 -28.66 22.70
CA ASN A 519 -20.67 -27.38 23.23
C ASN A 519 -19.57 -26.34 23.52
N ILE A 520 -18.48 -26.40 22.78
CA ILE A 520 -17.45 -25.38 22.79
C ILE A 520 -17.72 -24.41 21.62
N HIS A 521 -18.19 -23.21 21.95
CA HIS A 521 -18.77 -22.31 20.98
C HIS A 521 -17.71 -21.49 20.22
N ILE A 522 -17.79 -21.52 18.91
CA ILE A 522 -16.98 -20.65 18.04
C ILE A 522 -17.51 -19.23 18.15
N ILE A 523 -16.60 -18.26 18.18
CA ILE A 523 -16.90 -16.83 18.15
C ILE A 523 -16.75 -16.29 16.74
N SER A 524 -15.64 -16.66 16.08
CA SER A 524 -15.27 -16.16 14.74
C SER A 524 -14.34 -17.14 14.05
N ALA A 525 -14.37 -17.19 12.72
CA ALA A 525 -13.41 -17.93 11.91
C ALA A 525 -12.98 -17.11 10.70
N ASN A 526 -11.67 -16.99 10.51
CA ASN A 526 -11.08 -16.19 9.44
C ASN A 526 -9.85 -16.86 8.85
N THR A 527 -9.98 -17.34 7.65
CA THR A 527 -8.91 -17.84 6.76
C THR A 527 -8.02 -18.93 7.35
N ASP A 528 -7.28 -18.67 8.42
CA ASP A 528 -6.24 -19.52 9.01
C ASP A 528 -6.39 -19.72 10.53
N GLY A 529 -7.43 -19.13 11.14
CA GLY A 529 -7.67 -19.24 12.56
C GLY A 529 -9.14 -19.16 12.97
N ILE A 530 -9.39 -19.54 14.20
CA ILE A 530 -10.70 -19.43 14.84
C ILE A 530 -10.55 -18.75 16.22
N MET A 531 -11.57 -18.00 16.64
CA MET A 531 -11.73 -17.54 18.01
C MET A 531 -12.81 -18.36 18.69
N VAL A 532 -12.52 -18.84 19.88
CA VAL A 532 -13.34 -19.83 20.59
C VAL A 532 -13.58 -19.39 22.02
N LYS A 533 -14.80 -19.53 22.49
CA LYS A 533 -15.18 -19.34 23.89
C LYS A 533 -15.11 -20.69 24.62
N VAL A 534 -14.17 -20.83 25.54
CA VAL A 534 -13.92 -22.07 26.28
C VAL A 534 -14.20 -21.84 27.76
N TYR A 535 -15.16 -22.57 28.33
CA TYR A 535 -15.39 -22.55 29.80
C TYR A 535 -14.30 -23.33 30.52
N ILE A 536 -14.05 -23.00 31.77
CA ILE A 536 -12.94 -23.55 32.54
C ILE A 536 -12.95 -25.09 32.65
N ASP A 537 -14.11 -25.70 32.65
CA ASP A 537 -14.29 -27.16 32.68
C ASP A 537 -14.24 -27.81 31.26
N GLN A 538 -14.08 -27.02 30.21
CA GLN A 538 -13.95 -27.47 28.82
C GLN A 538 -12.51 -27.39 28.31
N GLU A 539 -11.57 -26.86 29.08
CA GLU A 539 -10.18 -26.63 28.64
C GLU A 539 -9.49 -27.93 28.21
N ASP A 540 -9.66 -29.02 28.93
CA ASP A 540 -9.04 -30.29 28.56
C ASP A 540 -9.67 -30.86 27.29
N LYS A 541 -11.00 -30.73 27.14
CA LYS A 541 -11.70 -31.13 25.93
C LYS A 541 -11.32 -30.31 24.71
N PHE A 542 -11.14 -29.01 24.89
CA PHE A 542 -10.61 -28.12 23.85
C PHE A 542 -9.20 -28.56 23.38
N LYS A 543 -8.31 -28.88 24.33
CA LYS A 543 -6.97 -29.39 24.00
C LYS A 543 -7.02 -30.75 23.29
N GLU A 544 -7.89 -31.66 23.74
CA GLU A 544 -8.11 -32.97 23.08
C GLU A 544 -8.53 -32.80 21.61
N ILE A 545 -9.56 -31.97 21.37
CA ILE A 545 -10.11 -31.76 20.01
C ILE A 545 -9.09 -31.05 19.11
N THR A 546 -8.40 -30.04 19.60
CA THR A 546 -7.38 -29.32 18.83
C THR A 546 -6.17 -30.20 18.52
N THR A 547 -5.76 -31.07 19.44
CA THR A 547 -4.71 -32.07 19.23
C THR A 547 -5.14 -33.11 18.19
N TRP A 548 -6.36 -33.66 18.30
CA TRP A 548 -6.93 -34.56 17.30
C TRP A 548 -6.92 -33.93 15.91
N TRP A 549 -7.35 -32.67 15.82
CA TRP A 549 -7.42 -31.95 14.54
C TRP A 549 -6.01 -31.75 13.92
N GLN A 550 -5.03 -31.36 14.74
CA GLN A 550 -3.65 -31.23 14.30
C GLN A 550 -3.07 -32.55 13.79
N ASN A 551 -3.37 -33.65 14.46
CA ASN A 551 -2.91 -34.99 14.06
C ASN A 551 -3.53 -35.45 12.74
N ILE A 552 -4.84 -35.26 12.53
CA ILE A 552 -5.52 -35.74 11.33
C ILE A 552 -5.22 -34.88 10.11
N THR A 553 -5.00 -33.57 10.30
CA THR A 553 -4.70 -32.64 9.22
C THR A 553 -3.21 -32.49 8.94
N GLY A 554 -2.34 -32.87 9.89
CA GLY A 554 -0.91 -32.61 9.82
C GLY A 554 -0.53 -31.14 9.97
N MET A 555 -1.47 -30.29 10.41
CA MET A 555 -1.24 -28.86 10.65
C MET A 555 -0.71 -28.64 12.06
N GLN A 556 0.06 -27.56 12.24
CA GLN A 556 0.49 -27.06 13.55
C GLN A 556 -0.22 -25.75 13.83
N ALA A 557 -0.68 -25.56 15.03
CA ALA A 557 -1.36 -24.35 15.45
C ALA A 557 -0.97 -23.96 16.88
N ASP A 558 -1.01 -22.66 17.12
CA ASP A 558 -0.81 -22.06 18.43
C ASP A 558 -2.16 -21.59 19.00
N SER A 559 -2.27 -21.54 20.34
CA SER A 559 -3.46 -21.03 21.03
C SER A 559 -3.06 -19.86 21.91
N ASP A 560 -3.40 -18.65 21.47
CA ASP A 560 -3.19 -17.44 22.28
C ASP A 560 -4.44 -17.13 23.12
N ILE A 561 -4.22 -16.66 24.34
CA ILE A 561 -5.31 -16.19 25.21
C ILE A 561 -5.62 -14.74 24.87
N VAL A 562 -6.88 -14.49 24.53
CA VAL A 562 -7.43 -13.16 24.23
C VAL A 562 -8.15 -12.62 25.45
N HIS A 563 -7.72 -11.47 25.97
CA HIS A 563 -8.36 -10.82 27.11
C HIS A 563 -9.65 -10.12 26.73
N SER A 564 -9.64 -9.42 25.58
CA SER A 564 -10.82 -8.75 25.06
C SER A 564 -10.89 -8.88 23.54
N LEU A 565 -12.10 -9.03 23.03
CA LEU A 565 -12.46 -9.02 21.63
C LEU A 565 -13.58 -8.02 21.42
N ILE A 566 -13.30 -6.96 20.68
CA ILE A 566 -14.26 -5.97 20.22
C ILE A 566 -14.34 -6.12 18.69
N ALA A 567 -15.40 -6.68 18.18
CA ALA A 567 -15.55 -6.98 16.77
C ALA A 567 -16.80 -6.34 16.17
N ARG A 568 -16.66 -5.69 15.02
CA ARG A 568 -17.78 -5.30 14.17
C ARG A 568 -18.15 -6.45 13.21
N ASP A 569 -17.15 -7.11 12.70
CA ASP A 569 -17.22 -8.26 11.80
C ASP A 569 -15.85 -8.96 11.76
N VAL A 570 -15.78 -10.08 11.07
CA VAL A 570 -14.59 -10.95 10.98
C VAL A 570 -13.30 -10.22 10.52
N ASN A 571 -13.41 -9.12 9.80
CA ASN A 571 -12.28 -8.36 9.26
C ASN A 571 -12.03 -7.02 9.99
N ASN A 572 -12.92 -6.64 10.93
CA ASN A 572 -12.87 -5.36 11.62
C ASN A 572 -13.04 -5.59 13.13
N TYR A 573 -11.93 -5.75 13.83
CA TYR A 573 -11.91 -6.05 15.25
C TYR A 573 -10.69 -5.46 15.96
N ILE A 574 -10.78 -5.39 17.29
CA ILE A 574 -9.70 -5.08 18.23
C ILE A 574 -9.59 -6.24 19.19
N THR A 575 -8.38 -6.74 19.41
CA THR A 575 -8.07 -7.75 20.43
C THR A 575 -6.96 -7.28 21.34
N GLN A 576 -7.07 -7.65 22.61
CA GLN A 576 -5.98 -7.55 23.57
C GLN A 576 -5.53 -8.96 23.97
N PHE A 577 -4.23 -9.22 23.89
CA PHE A 577 -3.66 -10.51 24.27
C PHE A 577 -2.28 -10.32 24.90
N ARG A 578 -1.82 -11.33 25.67
CA ARG A 578 -0.47 -11.32 26.24
C ARG A 578 0.52 -12.01 25.33
N SER A 579 1.63 -11.35 25.07
CA SER A 579 2.77 -11.93 24.37
C SER A 579 4.06 -11.60 25.15
N LYS A 580 4.80 -12.63 25.56
CA LYS A 580 6.03 -12.49 26.35
C LYS A 580 5.86 -11.59 27.60
N GLY A 581 4.77 -11.80 28.34
CA GLY A 581 4.46 -11.06 29.56
C GLY A 581 3.94 -9.64 29.38
N LYS A 582 3.91 -9.10 28.14
CA LYS A 582 3.40 -7.75 27.83
C LYS A 582 2.02 -7.82 27.17
N LEU A 583 1.14 -6.90 27.57
CA LEU A 583 -0.14 -6.71 26.87
C LEU A 583 0.14 -6.16 25.48
N LYS A 584 -0.43 -6.80 24.48
CA LYS A 584 -0.44 -6.34 23.10
C LYS A 584 -1.86 -6.05 22.64
N ILE A 585 -2.01 -5.04 21.82
CA ILE A 585 -3.24 -4.70 21.12
C ILE A 585 -3.04 -5.03 19.65
N GLU A 586 -3.97 -5.75 19.09
CA GLU A 586 -4.06 -5.95 17.64
C GLU A 586 -5.40 -5.40 17.14
N SER A 587 -5.33 -4.47 16.22
CA SER A 587 -6.51 -3.86 15.60
C SER A 587 -6.50 -4.17 14.09
N LYS A 588 -7.66 -4.51 13.54
CA LYS A 588 -7.83 -4.84 12.11
C LYS A 588 -8.88 -3.97 11.45
N GLY A 589 -8.70 -3.79 10.15
CA GLY A 589 -9.64 -3.08 9.29
C GLY A 589 -9.91 -1.64 9.73
N ALA A 590 -11.16 -1.23 9.70
CA ALA A 590 -11.59 0.13 10.06
C ALA A 590 -11.36 0.51 11.54
N LEU A 591 -11.03 -0.47 12.39
CA LEU A 591 -10.73 -0.27 13.81
C LEU A 591 -9.24 -0.09 14.08
N ASN A 592 -8.41 -0.10 13.04
CA ASN A 592 -6.96 0.04 13.19
C ASN A 592 -6.52 1.48 12.93
N PRO A 593 -6.19 2.28 13.97
CA PRO A 593 -5.72 3.65 13.79
C PRO A 593 -4.39 3.73 13.04
N MET A 594 -3.57 2.69 13.13
CA MET A 594 -2.27 2.62 12.45
C MET A 594 -2.38 2.16 10.99
N MET A 595 -3.56 1.73 10.52
CA MET A 595 -3.76 1.34 9.12
C MET A 595 -3.45 2.47 8.15
N TYR A 596 -3.54 3.70 8.61
CA TYR A 596 -3.36 4.91 7.80
C TYR A 596 -1.95 5.48 7.87
N SER A 597 -1.12 5.07 8.83
CA SER A 597 0.05 5.83 9.19
C SER A 597 1.32 5.44 8.45
N LEU A 598 1.48 4.23 7.94
CA LEU A 598 2.77 3.81 7.36
C LEU A 598 2.63 2.82 6.20
N ASP A 599 1.44 2.52 5.72
CA ASP A 599 1.27 1.73 4.50
C ASP A 599 1.09 2.66 3.30
N LEU A 600 2.16 2.84 2.54
CA LEU A 600 2.16 3.71 1.36
C LEU A 600 1.16 3.27 0.28
N THR A 601 0.68 2.03 0.34
CA THR A 601 -0.32 1.51 -0.63
C THR A 601 -1.75 1.84 -0.22
N LYS A 602 -2.02 2.14 1.05
CA LYS A 602 -3.37 2.41 1.57
C LYS A 602 -3.80 3.87 1.36
N GLY A 603 -5.12 4.08 1.34
CA GLY A 603 -5.69 5.43 1.39
C GLY A 603 -5.61 6.03 2.79
N TYR A 604 -5.40 7.34 2.87
CA TYR A 604 -5.39 8.08 4.13
C TYR A 604 -6.79 8.68 4.37
N SER A 605 -7.40 8.44 5.52
CA SER A 605 -8.71 8.99 5.85
C SER A 605 -8.98 8.96 7.36
N MET A 606 -9.14 10.11 7.97
CA MET A 606 -9.64 10.33 9.33
C MET A 606 -9.08 9.34 10.38
N PRO A 607 -7.76 9.19 10.58
CA PRO A 607 -7.21 8.24 11.56
C PRO A 607 -7.72 8.52 12.99
N ILE A 608 -8.11 9.74 13.31
CA ILE A 608 -8.70 10.13 14.60
C ILE A 608 -9.95 9.32 14.95
N VAL A 609 -10.75 8.94 13.95
CA VAL A 609 -11.98 8.15 14.18
C VAL A 609 -11.64 6.77 14.72
N ALA A 610 -10.68 6.07 14.11
CA ALA A 610 -10.23 4.77 14.58
C ALA A 610 -9.56 4.87 15.96
N GLN A 611 -8.78 5.92 16.21
CA GLN A 611 -8.17 6.18 17.51
C GLN A 611 -9.21 6.45 18.60
N ALA A 612 -10.25 7.21 18.29
CA ALA A 612 -11.33 7.49 19.21
C ALA A 612 -12.13 6.21 19.56
N ILE A 613 -12.34 5.32 18.59
CA ILE A 613 -12.99 4.03 18.80
C ILE A 613 -12.12 3.14 19.72
N GLU A 614 -10.82 3.05 19.42
CA GLU A 614 -9.88 2.28 20.26
C GLU A 614 -9.85 2.79 21.70
N ASN A 615 -9.71 4.10 21.89
CA ASN A 615 -9.71 4.71 23.22
C ASN A 615 -11.04 4.51 23.95
N TYR A 616 -12.18 4.55 23.23
CA TYR A 616 -13.50 4.30 23.82
C TYR A 616 -13.59 2.89 24.41
N PHE A 617 -13.20 1.86 23.65
CA PHE A 617 -13.32 0.47 24.11
C PHE A 617 -12.23 0.04 25.07
N LEU A 618 -10.98 0.47 24.87
CA LEU A 618 -9.84 -0.03 25.63
C LEU A 618 -9.50 0.82 26.86
N LYS A 619 -9.81 2.12 26.81
CA LYS A 619 -9.47 3.07 27.90
C LYS A 619 -10.70 3.68 28.54
N ASN A 620 -11.90 3.24 28.15
CA ASN A 620 -13.18 3.80 28.61
C ASN A 620 -13.24 5.34 28.47
N LYS A 621 -12.57 5.87 27.44
CA LYS A 621 -12.49 7.32 27.18
C LYS A 621 -13.60 7.74 26.24
N PRO A 622 -14.41 8.76 26.58
CA PRO A 622 -15.45 9.27 25.69
C PRO A 622 -14.88 9.64 24.31
N VAL A 623 -15.63 9.34 23.26
CA VAL A 623 -15.21 9.66 21.88
C VAL A 623 -14.88 11.15 21.74
N MET A 624 -15.75 12.03 22.31
CA MET A 624 -15.60 13.48 22.21
C MET A 624 -14.29 13.97 22.85
N ASP A 625 -13.88 13.37 23.98
CA ASP A 625 -12.65 13.75 24.67
C ASP A 625 -11.43 13.46 23.80
N THR A 626 -11.41 12.30 23.13
CA THR A 626 -10.32 11.97 22.18
C THR A 626 -10.28 12.95 21.01
N LEU A 627 -11.45 13.34 20.49
CA LEU A 627 -11.50 14.30 19.38
C LEU A 627 -11.00 15.68 19.79
N GLN A 628 -11.38 16.16 20.99
CA GLN A 628 -11.05 17.50 21.48
C GLN A 628 -9.60 17.63 21.95
N GLU A 629 -8.99 16.55 22.43
CA GLU A 629 -7.60 16.52 22.86
C GLU A 629 -6.60 16.37 21.71
N ALA A 630 -7.07 16.02 20.51
CA ALA A 630 -6.21 15.84 19.36
C ALA A 630 -5.56 17.17 18.95
N THR A 631 -4.25 17.15 18.77
CA THR A 631 -3.43 18.33 18.42
C THR A 631 -3.00 18.33 16.95
N ASN A 632 -3.01 17.18 16.29
CA ASN A 632 -2.62 17.07 14.89
C ASN A 632 -3.84 17.14 13.98
N ILE A 633 -3.98 18.23 13.26
CA ILE A 633 -5.11 18.45 12.35
C ILE A 633 -5.17 17.42 11.21
N LEU A 634 -4.02 16.88 10.82
CA LEU A 634 -3.95 15.85 9.77
C LEU A 634 -4.69 14.56 10.15
N ASP A 635 -4.86 14.29 11.44
CA ASP A 635 -5.62 13.12 11.90
C ASP A 635 -7.13 13.23 11.60
N PHE A 636 -7.63 14.44 11.33
CA PHE A 636 -9.00 14.69 10.88
C PHE A 636 -9.14 14.68 9.35
N CYS A 637 -8.05 14.64 8.61
CA CYS A 637 -8.08 14.83 7.17
C CYS A 637 -8.63 13.63 6.40
N LEU A 638 -9.33 13.99 5.34
CA LEU A 638 -9.70 13.13 4.22
C LEU A 638 -8.95 13.62 2.98
N THR A 639 -8.89 12.75 1.98
CA THR A 639 -8.29 13.09 0.69
C THR A 639 -9.16 12.63 -0.45
N GLN A 640 -9.24 13.44 -1.49
CA GLN A 640 -9.88 13.06 -2.74
C GLN A 640 -9.01 13.48 -3.91
N ASN A 641 -9.07 12.70 -4.98
CA ASN A 641 -8.39 12.95 -6.24
C ASN A 641 -9.39 12.86 -7.37
N VAL A 642 -9.29 13.74 -8.34
CA VAL A 642 -10.10 13.73 -9.54
C VAL A 642 -9.25 13.37 -10.76
N GLY A 643 -9.87 12.72 -11.76
CA GLY A 643 -9.18 12.39 -13.01
C GLY A 643 -8.81 13.65 -13.82
N ARG A 644 -7.86 13.52 -14.77
CA ARG A 644 -7.36 14.64 -15.58
C ARG A 644 -8.43 15.41 -16.35
N GLN A 645 -9.57 14.78 -16.65
CA GLN A 645 -10.72 15.43 -17.29
C GLN A 645 -11.54 16.31 -16.33
N PHE A 646 -11.10 16.47 -15.09
CA PHE A 646 -11.77 17.28 -14.06
C PHE A 646 -10.74 18.13 -13.32
N HIS A 647 -11.24 19.26 -12.80
CA HIS A 647 -10.57 20.01 -11.75
C HIS A 647 -11.48 20.11 -10.51
N VAL A 648 -10.96 20.62 -9.42
CA VAL A 648 -11.68 20.83 -8.17
C VAL A 648 -11.85 22.32 -7.95
N GLU A 649 -13.04 22.75 -7.54
CA GLU A 649 -13.32 24.12 -7.16
C GLU A 649 -13.90 24.21 -5.75
N GLU A 650 -13.47 25.22 -5.01
CA GLU A 650 -14.16 25.69 -3.81
C GLU A 650 -15.26 26.67 -4.22
N THR A 651 -16.49 26.38 -3.80
CA THR A 651 -17.62 27.30 -3.96
C THR A 651 -17.78 28.14 -2.71
N LYS A 652 -17.41 29.40 -2.80
CA LYS A 652 -17.52 30.42 -1.75
C LYS A 652 -18.81 31.23 -1.93
N ILE A 653 -19.57 31.40 -0.86
CA ILE A 653 -20.75 32.23 -0.86
C ILE A 653 -20.55 33.33 0.18
N GLU A 654 -20.21 34.52 -0.29
CA GLU A 654 -19.95 35.68 0.56
C GLU A 654 -20.90 36.84 0.14
N ASN A 655 -21.64 37.39 1.09
CA ASN A 655 -22.58 38.50 0.85
C ASN A 655 -23.58 38.24 -0.31
N GLY A 656 -23.99 36.99 -0.52
CA GLY A 656 -24.90 36.58 -1.58
C GLY A 656 -24.26 36.45 -2.97
N GLN A 657 -22.94 36.69 -3.08
CA GLN A 657 -22.17 36.41 -4.30
C GLN A 657 -21.57 35.02 -4.20
N VAL A 658 -21.65 34.27 -5.31
CA VAL A 658 -21.05 32.96 -5.44
C VAL A 658 -19.75 33.13 -6.24
N THR A 659 -18.63 32.76 -5.64
CA THR A 659 -17.31 32.72 -6.31
C THR A 659 -16.80 31.28 -6.34
N HIS A 660 -16.08 30.96 -7.39
CA HIS A 660 -15.45 29.66 -7.56
C HIS A 660 -13.94 29.84 -7.61
N VAL A 661 -13.24 29.12 -6.72
CA VAL A 661 -11.77 29.13 -6.66
C VAL A 661 -11.25 27.76 -7.06
N VAL A 662 -10.43 27.72 -8.09
CA VAL A 662 -9.81 26.46 -8.55
C VAL A 662 -8.82 25.96 -7.52
N CYS A 663 -8.95 24.70 -7.14
CA CYS A 663 -8.06 23.98 -6.26
C CYS A 663 -7.23 22.97 -7.05
N GLN A 664 -6.20 22.43 -6.43
CA GLN A 664 -5.44 21.30 -6.94
C GLN A 664 -6.35 20.07 -7.17
N ARG A 665 -6.01 19.18 -8.12
CA ARG A 665 -6.75 17.93 -8.37
C ARG A 665 -6.68 16.96 -7.20
N TYR A 666 -5.57 16.97 -6.45
CA TYR A 666 -5.43 16.32 -5.16
C TYR A 666 -5.79 17.30 -4.07
N VAL A 667 -6.87 17.05 -3.35
CA VAL A 667 -7.26 17.86 -2.20
C VAL A 667 -7.22 17.04 -0.93
N ARG A 668 -6.52 17.57 0.06
CA ARG A 668 -6.56 17.13 1.46
C ARG A 668 -7.41 18.16 2.21
N PHE A 669 -8.39 17.69 2.95
CA PHE A 669 -9.34 18.56 3.65
C PHE A 669 -9.85 17.90 4.93
N TYR A 670 -10.37 18.68 5.83
CA TYR A 670 -11.15 18.22 6.99
C TYR A 670 -12.57 18.80 6.95
N VAL A 671 -13.52 18.08 7.55
CA VAL A 671 -14.90 18.58 7.68
C VAL A 671 -14.94 19.65 8.76
N SER A 672 -15.35 20.85 8.41
CA SER A 672 -15.27 22.05 9.24
C SER A 672 -16.65 22.67 9.51
N ASN A 673 -16.73 23.57 10.51
CA ASN A 673 -17.91 24.39 10.77
C ASN A 673 -17.90 25.66 9.92
N ARG A 674 -16.73 26.16 9.56
CA ARG A 674 -16.49 27.31 8.70
C ARG A 674 -15.61 26.86 7.55
N GLY A 675 -16.11 26.97 6.35
CA GLY A 675 -15.36 26.52 5.16
C GLY A 675 -16.28 26.58 3.95
N TYR A 676 -15.94 25.81 2.95
CA TYR A 676 -16.59 25.89 1.65
C TYR A 676 -17.05 24.52 1.17
N ILE A 677 -17.91 24.52 0.18
CA ILE A 677 -18.28 23.29 -0.54
C ILE A 677 -17.25 23.08 -1.65
N ILE A 678 -16.69 21.88 -1.75
CA ILE A 678 -15.83 21.52 -2.86
C ILE A 678 -16.59 20.71 -3.90
N GLU A 679 -16.35 21.03 -5.17
CA GLU A 679 -16.99 20.41 -6.31
C GLU A 679 -15.97 19.92 -7.33
N LYS A 680 -16.24 18.79 -7.92
CA LYS A 680 -15.54 18.28 -9.09
C LYS A 680 -16.23 18.84 -10.33
N VAL A 681 -15.49 19.52 -11.18
CA VAL A 681 -15.95 20.17 -12.41
C VAL A 681 -15.31 19.50 -13.61
N HIS A 682 -16.10 19.17 -14.61
CA HIS A 682 -15.60 18.57 -15.85
C HIS A 682 -15.04 19.68 -16.76
N ASN A 683 -13.80 19.50 -17.24
CA ASN A 683 -13.10 20.54 -18.02
C ASN A 683 -13.82 20.93 -19.32
N ASP A 684 -14.39 19.92 -20.05
CA ASP A 684 -14.95 20.19 -21.38
C ASP A 684 -16.40 20.75 -21.33
N ASN A 685 -17.20 20.35 -20.36
CA ASN A 685 -18.64 20.66 -20.35
C ASN A 685 -19.13 21.40 -19.10
N GLY A 686 -18.24 21.70 -18.15
CA GLY A 686 -18.55 22.43 -16.93
C GLY A 686 -19.49 21.73 -15.96
N SER A 687 -19.79 20.44 -16.18
CA SER A 687 -20.69 19.71 -15.27
C SER A 687 -20.08 19.57 -13.88
N ARG A 688 -20.88 19.88 -12.86
CA ARG A 688 -20.47 19.93 -11.45
C ARG A 688 -21.01 18.77 -10.64
N SER A 689 -20.22 18.25 -9.73
CA SER A 689 -20.68 17.28 -8.72
C SER A 689 -19.98 17.53 -7.38
N ARG A 690 -20.80 17.60 -6.32
CA ARG A 690 -20.32 17.84 -4.96
C ARG A 690 -19.40 16.71 -4.50
N MET A 691 -18.29 17.10 -3.91
CA MET A 691 -17.36 16.24 -3.22
C MET A 691 -17.66 16.20 -1.72
N ALA A 692 -16.92 15.42 -0.93
CA ALA A 692 -17.08 15.29 0.52
C ALA A 692 -18.55 15.05 0.96
N ALA A 693 -19.36 14.34 0.16
CA ALA A 693 -20.78 14.13 0.37
C ALA A 693 -21.58 15.44 0.56
N GLY A 694 -21.08 16.57 0.05
CA GLY A 694 -21.67 17.91 0.18
C GLY A 694 -21.47 18.56 1.55
N SER A 695 -20.55 18.05 2.36
CA SER A 695 -20.18 18.68 3.63
C SER A 695 -19.39 19.97 3.38
N VAL A 696 -19.49 20.89 4.34
CA VAL A 696 -18.61 22.06 4.41
C VAL A 696 -17.22 21.59 4.87
N VAL A 697 -16.20 21.98 4.15
CA VAL A 697 -14.83 21.55 4.40
C VAL A 697 -13.84 22.71 4.34
N THR A 698 -12.71 22.56 5.00
CA THR A 698 -11.54 23.42 4.80
C THR A 698 -10.46 22.61 4.11
N VAL A 699 -10.03 23.08 2.95
CA VAL A 699 -8.90 22.48 2.20
C VAL A 699 -7.60 22.81 2.93
N ILE A 700 -6.75 21.80 3.07
CA ILE A 700 -5.46 21.89 3.79
C ILE A 700 -4.36 21.22 2.98
N ASN A 701 -4.02 21.80 1.85
CA ASN A 701 -2.89 21.31 1.06
C ASN A 701 -1.54 21.78 1.63
N SER A 702 -1.49 22.90 2.33
CA SER A 702 -0.33 23.36 3.13
C SER A 702 -0.72 23.57 4.59
N LEU A 703 0.15 23.16 5.51
CA LEU A 703 -0.03 23.42 6.95
C LEU A 703 0.32 24.89 7.34
N ASP A 704 0.92 25.66 6.42
CA ASP A 704 1.16 27.10 6.63
C ASP A 704 -0.06 27.97 6.36
N ASP A 705 -1.14 27.39 5.87
CA ASP A 705 -2.35 28.14 5.56
C ASP A 705 -2.94 28.74 6.84
N LYS A 706 -3.15 30.06 6.83
CA LYS A 706 -3.64 30.83 7.99
C LYS A 706 -5.09 30.54 8.35
N ASP A 707 -5.86 29.96 7.42
CA ASP A 707 -7.27 29.62 7.63
C ASP A 707 -7.44 28.29 8.36
N ILE A 708 -6.37 27.58 8.67
CA ILE A 708 -6.40 26.28 9.33
C ILE A 708 -6.52 26.45 10.85
N SER A 709 -7.55 25.87 11.43
CA SER A 709 -7.75 25.90 12.87
C SER A 709 -8.42 24.64 13.40
N LEU A 710 -7.86 24.05 14.45
CA LEU A 710 -8.49 22.97 15.21
C LEU A 710 -9.86 23.40 15.79
N ARG A 711 -10.09 24.69 16.01
CA ARG A 711 -11.38 25.24 16.51
C ARG A 711 -12.50 25.15 15.49
N ASP A 712 -12.17 25.06 14.21
CA ASP A 712 -13.14 24.99 13.12
C ASP A 712 -13.56 23.57 12.75
N ILE A 713 -12.94 22.55 13.38
CA ILE A 713 -13.29 21.15 13.14
C ILE A 713 -14.74 20.88 13.51
N ASN A 714 -15.48 20.25 12.64
CA ASN A 714 -16.82 19.77 12.91
C ASN A 714 -16.77 18.46 13.72
N PHE A 715 -16.48 18.56 15.01
CA PHE A 715 -16.40 17.40 15.91
C PHE A 715 -17.65 16.52 15.87
N LYS A 716 -18.83 17.10 15.62
CA LYS A 716 -20.07 16.35 15.49
C LYS A 716 -20.03 15.34 14.34
N PHE A 717 -19.43 15.72 13.21
CA PHE A 717 -19.24 14.83 12.08
C PHE A 717 -18.38 13.62 12.48
N TYR A 718 -17.19 13.85 13.05
CA TYR A 718 -16.26 12.77 13.44
C TYR A 718 -16.82 11.90 14.57
N TYR A 719 -17.54 12.50 15.51
CA TYR A 719 -18.28 11.76 16.53
C TYR A 719 -19.30 10.81 15.91
N GLN A 720 -20.08 11.31 14.94
CA GLN A 720 -21.06 10.47 14.24
C GLN A 720 -20.41 9.34 13.45
N GLU A 721 -19.25 9.59 12.81
CA GLU A 721 -18.50 8.56 12.11
C GLU A 721 -18.00 7.45 13.08
N ALA A 722 -17.50 7.81 14.25
CA ALA A 722 -17.13 6.84 15.29
C ALA A 722 -18.35 6.06 15.79
N MET A 723 -19.47 6.74 16.06
CA MET A 723 -20.67 6.09 16.58
C MET A 723 -21.36 5.18 15.56
N LYS A 724 -21.16 5.37 14.25
CA LYS A 724 -21.61 4.41 13.22
C LYS A 724 -20.96 3.03 13.38
N ILE A 725 -19.80 2.97 13.99
CA ILE A 725 -19.08 1.71 14.28
C ILE A 725 -19.36 1.23 15.70
N ILE A 726 -19.33 2.13 16.68
CA ILE A 726 -19.54 1.80 18.11
C ILE A 726 -20.95 1.28 18.37
N ASN A 727 -21.98 1.97 17.85
CA ASN A 727 -23.39 1.61 18.13
C ASN A 727 -23.75 0.19 17.68
N PRO A 728 -23.41 -0.28 16.46
CA PRO A 728 -23.65 -1.67 16.08
C PRO A 728 -22.99 -2.68 17.04
N ILE A 729 -21.78 -2.40 17.51
CA ILE A 729 -21.07 -3.29 18.47
C ILE A 729 -21.80 -3.30 19.81
N LYS A 730 -22.13 -2.15 20.37
CA LYS A 730 -22.82 -2.03 21.66
C LYS A 730 -24.23 -2.62 21.63
N LEU A 731 -24.97 -2.43 20.56
CA LEU A 731 -26.35 -2.90 20.38
C LEU A 731 -26.41 -4.33 19.80
N LYS A 732 -25.28 -4.95 19.45
CA LYS A 732 -25.17 -6.27 18.81
C LYS A 732 -26.05 -6.38 17.55
N ILE A 733 -26.12 -5.32 16.77
CA ILE A 733 -26.93 -5.22 15.56
C ILE A 733 -26.02 -5.44 14.37
N SER A 734 -26.22 -6.53 13.63
CA SER A 734 -25.52 -6.74 12.36
C SER A 734 -25.81 -5.58 11.39
N PRO A 735 -24.80 -5.02 10.69
CA PRO A 735 -25.06 -4.08 9.61
C PRO A 735 -25.99 -4.78 8.61
N LYS A 736 -27.18 -4.20 8.39
CA LYS A 736 -28.18 -4.80 7.48
C LYS A 736 -27.50 -5.18 6.18
N GLY A 737 -27.58 -6.46 5.83
CA GLY A 737 -27.04 -7.00 4.60
C GLY A 737 -27.47 -6.16 3.40
N LYS A 738 -26.69 -6.14 2.33
CA LYS A 738 -26.93 -5.37 1.08
C LYS A 738 -28.28 -5.67 0.44
N GLY A 739 -29.37 -5.30 1.11
CA GLY A 739 -30.66 -5.09 0.49
C GLY A 739 -30.55 -3.80 -0.32
N LYS A 740 -31.00 -3.80 -1.55
CA LYS A 740 -31.08 -2.66 -2.46
C LYS A 740 -31.90 -1.50 -1.82
N SER A 741 -31.39 -0.83 -0.80
CA SER A 741 -32.02 0.33 -0.19
C SER A 741 -31.09 1.52 -0.33
N LYS A 742 -31.64 2.59 -0.75
CA LYS A 742 -31.26 4.01 -0.90
C LYS A 742 -30.04 4.60 -0.12
N ILE A 743 -29.14 3.77 0.41
CA ILE A 743 -27.87 4.19 1.05
C ILE A 743 -26.74 4.35 0.00
N LYS A 744 -27.08 4.47 -1.28
CA LYS A 744 -26.11 4.76 -2.36
C LYS A 744 -25.40 6.12 -2.21
N LYS A 745 -25.84 7.00 -1.31
CA LYS A 745 -25.26 8.35 -1.15
C LYS A 745 -24.08 8.42 -0.17
N TYR A 746 -23.88 7.42 0.70
CA TYR A 746 -22.79 7.43 1.68
C TYR A 746 -21.69 6.38 1.40
N SER A 747 -21.89 5.47 0.44
CA SER A 747 -20.97 4.37 0.15
C SER A 747 -19.71 4.76 -0.63
N GLY A 748 -19.67 5.94 -1.22
CA GLY A 748 -18.50 6.43 -1.96
C GLY A 748 -17.28 6.70 -1.09
N MET A 749 -17.48 7.12 0.16
CA MET A 749 -16.41 7.40 1.11
C MET A 749 -15.89 6.14 1.85
N TYR A 750 -16.76 5.14 2.02
CA TYR A 750 -16.43 3.90 2.76
C TYR A 750 -15.98 2.73 1.87
N LEU A 751 -16.36 2.72 0.59
CA LEU A 751 -15.98 1.62 -0.33
C LEU A 751 -14.49 1.62 -0.70
N SER A 752 -13.78 2.74 -0.55
CA SER A 752 -12.33 2.77 -0.65
C SER A 752 -11.62 2.13 0.56
N LEU A 753 -12.30 2.02 1.70
CA LEU A 753 -11.77 1.43 2.94
C LEU A 753 -12.04 -0.07 3.08
N ILE A 754 -13.00 -0.64 2.34
CA ILE A 754 -13.45 -2.04 2.49
C ILE A 754 -12.91 -2.94 1.37
N HIS A 755 -12.35 -2.40 0.30
CA HIS A 755 -11.95 -3.14 -0.90
C HIS A 755 -10.47 -3.01 -1.26
N ILE A 756 -9.59 -3.07 -0.26
CA ILE A 756 -8.18 -3.36 -0.52
C ILE A 756 -7.72 -4.50 0.38
#